data_7209b8713512557bbf4c44d03d388f50
#
_entry.id   7209b8713512557bbf4c44d03d388f50
#
_cell.length_a   1.000
_cell.length_b   1.000
_cell.length_c   1.000
_cell.angle_alpha   90.00
_cell.angle_beta   90.00
_cell.angle_gamma   90.00
#
_symmetry.space_group_name_H-M   'P 1'
#
loop_
_entity.id
_entity.type
_entity.pdbx_description
1 polymer ?
#
loop_
_entity_poly.entity_id
_entity_poly.type
_entity_poly.pdbx_seq_one_letter_code
_entity_poly.pdbx_strand_id
1 'polypeptide(L)'
;MKTRWLTKLTIVALLVLSFGAICSAQQPARPSTATDAVKKLPPVHLENGYFTRDGKRFLPVGAHWVPAKAAMQWPVEWDPKDIEADFAKMHELGYSIVRFDTMWAWFEPRPGDYKPVAFQQLDYLVSLAHKYQIYLHPSLFIGGEVGEAYWDVPWRHGRHPHADPEMLRLETNLAAEFGKHYANESAIIAWDLTDEPPFWIVQGQTTDAMAINWTRLIAGAIRREDKLHPIVVGTSGEEIGHGPFRPDNIAKEVDFFSVHPFTIYGPDLFPDPMLSERGTYGAAFEIALSSGAGRPAMIHEMGGSTAQYSPDRVALYDRLQIYSGIAAGSIGVDLWCYTDASPEQYHKAPYLRTPQETRWGMTTWDRQDKPLATEFKKISKIVGQMDLTGVSPAPAEVAILIPGEWARTHGDFSGFGLTGPEVTPYVSTFDGDAMPGQPQPNLGSDNQWLMSSALNTFILAHRAGLKADFPREHDNWNSRPMLFLPSPLTSTASVITHVHSDFYEKARNYVENGGFLYASVAADAAIPDMETIFGARLVDTNTASEVTLKIVEPFGGLKPGDTFHYTLPGANPRMWGALLEVKGGKVIAVDQDGRPALVANTVGSGKTLLSAYPIETYLANTPSAFEKPESTHRIYEAFRNWTGVKPAFQSDQPSVEVTSLRADQRGYAVVVNHSAQAVSTTISTSLSVKSIRQMGTDGPKPLSMNGSTWKTELQPYEAVIVEWK
;
A
#
# COMPACT_ATOMS: atom_id res chain seq x y z
N MET A 1 -74.12 -6.05 -5.69
CA MET A 1 -74.86 -4.87 -5.19
C MET A 1 -74.00 -3.68 -5.49
N LYS A 2 -74.11 -2.99 -6.63
CA LYS A 2 -74.94 -1.81 -6.95
C LYS A 2 -74.88 -0.81 -5.77
N THR A 3 -74.27 0.39 -5.93
CA THR A 3 -74.74 1.59 -6.64
C THR A 3 -73.59 2.67 -6.51
N ARG A 4 -73.06 3.21 -7.56
CA ARG A 4 -73.31 4.52 -8.24
C ARG A 4 -73.66 5.68 -7.32
N TRP A 5 -72.88 6.82 -7.44
CA TRP A 5 -73.38 8.11 -7.87
C TRP A 5 -72.29 9.04 -8.41
N LEU A 6 -72.64 9.73 -9.48
CA LEU A 6 -71.93 10.62 -10.38
C LEU A 6 -72.15 12.09 -9.96
N THR A 7 -71.24 12.99 -10.42
CA THR A 7 -71.39 14.34 -10.97
C THR A 7 -71.43 15.54 -10.01
N LYS A 8 -70.56 16.54 -10.19
CA LYS A 8 -70.80 17.73 -10.99
C LYS A 8 -69.57 18.66 -11.13
N LEU A 9 -69.26 18.99 -12.39
CA LEU A 9 -68.49 20.16 -12.82
C LEU A 9 -69.21 21.47 -12.45
N THR A 10 -68.47 22.58 -12.12
CA THR A 10 -68.91 23.92 -12.44
C THR A 10 -67.65 24.78 -12.72
N ILE A 11 -67.58 25.31 -13.97
CA ILE A 11 -66.71 26.35 -14.49
C ILE A 11 -67.28 27.67 -14.08
N VAL A 12 -66.45 28.63 -13.56
CA VAL A 12 -66.76 30.07 -13.59
C VAL A 12 -65.50 30.82 -14.02
N ALA A 13 -65.56 31.39 -15.21
CA ALA A 13 -64.69 32.39 -15.72
C ALA A 13 -65.23 33.78 -15.38
N LEU A 14 -64.41 34.71 -14.91
CA LEU A 14 -64.74 36.12 -14.89
C LEU A 14 -63.50 36.98 -15.16
N LEU A 15 -63.56 37.69 -16.26
CA LEU A 15 -62.70 38.83 -16.63
C LEU A 15 -63.04 40.03 -15.71
N VAL A 16 -61.98 40.82 -15.29
CA VAL A 16 -62.14 42.27 -15.09
C VAL A 16 -60.83 42.98 -15.41
N LEU A 17 -60.99 44.09 -16.10
CA LEU A 17 -60.02 44.98 -16.71
C LEU A 17 -59.25 45.88 -15.69
N SER A 18 -58.01 46.17 -16.04
CA SER A 18 -57.18 47.35 -15.93
C SER A 18 -57.60 48.56 -15.06
N PHE A 19 -56.66 48.99 -14.22
CA PHE A 19 -56.34 50.42 -14.03
C PHE A 19 -54.85 50.55 -13.73
N GLY A 20 -54.15 51.38 -14.54
CA GLY A 20 -52.76 51.73 -14.31
C GLY A 20 -52.57 52.81 -13.28
N ALA A 21 -51.58 52.74 -12.47
CA ALA A 21 -50.97 53.86 -11.75
C ALA A 21 -49.44 53.68 -11.81
N ILE A 22 -48.80 54.60 -12.51
CA ILE A 22 -47.37 54.78 -12.55
C ILE A 22 -46.92 55.33 -11.20
N CYS A 23 -46.27 54.51 -10.39
CA CYS A 23 -45.50 54.97 -9.24
C CYS A 23 -44.02 54.67 -9.51
N SER A 24 -43.30 55.74 -9.81
CA SER A 24 -41.83 55.72 -9.98
C SER A 24 -41.21 55.48 -8.60
N ALA A 25 -40.89 54.25 -8.27
CA ALA A 25 -40.08 53.90 -7.10
C ALA A 25 -38.61 53.74 -7.54
N GLN A 26 -37.75 54.64 -7.06
CA GLN A 26 -36.30 54.49 -7.12
C GLN A 26 -35.90 53.13 -6.56
N GLN A 27 -35.27 52.27 -7.38
CA GLN A 27 -34.58 51.06 -6.93
C GLN A 27 -33.47 51.47 -5.97
N PRO A 28 -33.39 50.87 -4.77
CA PRO A 28 -32.20 51.02 -3.94
C PRO A 28 -31.03 50.37 -4.69
N ALA A 29 -29.90 51.08 -4.71
CA ALA A 29 -28.64 50.59 -5.24
C ALA A 29 -28.32 49.19 -4.65
N ARG A 30 -28.15 48.19 -5.50
CA ARG A 30 -27.59 46.89 -5.09
C ARG A 30 -26.23 47.17 -4.46
N PRO A 31 -25.97 46.65 -3.25
CA PRO A 31 -24.61 46.64 -2.76
C PRO A 31 -23.78 45.80 -3.76
N SER A 32 -22.75 46.39 -4.29
CA SER A 32 -21.70 45.72 -5.03
C SER A 32 -20.96 44.82 -4.05
N THR A 33 -21.44 43.61 -3.88
CA THR A 33 -20.59 42.53 -3.37
C THR A 33 -19.69 42.13 -4.52
N ALA A 34 -18.46 42.64 -4.50
CA ALA A 34 -17.38 41.97 -5.22
C ALA A 34 -17.33 40.55 -4.65
N THR A 35 -17.93 39.60 -5.34
CA THR A 35 -17.66 38.20 -5.14
C THR A 35 -16.21 38.00 -5.58
N ASP A 36 -15.29 37.88 -4.63
CA ASP A 36 -13.95 37.40 -4.92
C ASP A 36 -14.14 36.13 -5.76
N ALA A 37 -13.67 36.21 -6.99
CA ALA A 37 -13.78 35.06 -7.89
C ALA A 37 -13.03 33.90 -7.25
N VAL A 38 -13.73 32.78 -6.98
CA VAL A 38 -13.13 31.57 -6.40
C VAL A 38 -11.94 31.18 -7.25
N LYS A 39 -10.76 31.15 -6.65
CA LYS A 39 -9.52 30.77 -7.36
C LYS A 39 -9.62 29.30 -7.72
N LYS A 40 -9.63 29.01 -9.02
CA LYS A 40 -9.60 27.63 -9.51
C LYS A 40 -8.30 26.93 -9.10
N LEU A 41 -8.40 25.67 -8.73
CA LEU A 41 -7.24 24.76 -8.58
C LEU A 41 -6.54 24.63 -9.95
N PRO A 42 -5.21 24.67 -10.00
CA PRO A 42 -4.49 24.34 -11.23
C PRO A 42 -4.65 22.84 -11.55
N PRO A 43 -4.61 22.46 -12.85
CA PRO A 43 -4.66 21.03 -13.22
C PRO A 43 -3.46 20.28 -12.68
N VAL A 44 -3.69 19.00 -12.35
CA VAL A 44 -2.65 18.07 -11.88
C VAL A 44 -2.35 17.06 -12.98
N HIS A 45 -1.08 16.74 -13.15
CA HIS A 45 -0.60 15.70 -14.05
C HIS A 45 0.21 14.67 -13.27
N LEU A 46 0.23 13.44 -13.74
CA LEU A 46 1.17 12.41 -13.26
C LEU A 46 2.37 12.36 -14.20
N GLU A 47 3.51 12.90 -13.78
CA GLU A 47 4.71 13.02 -14.61
C GLU A 47 5.93 12.44 -13.90
N ASN A 48 6.65 11.56 -14.59
CA ASN A 48 7.85 10.92 -14.06
C ASN A 48 7.62 10.26 -12.67
N GLY A 49 6.45 9.65 -12.51
CA GLY A 49 6.08 8.92 -11.31
C GLY A 49 5.67 9.80 -10.11
N TYR A 50 5.29 11.06 -10.34
CA TYR A 50 4.81 11.96 -9.28
C TYR A 50 3.68 12.86 -9.79
N PHE A 51 2.82 13.28 -8.88
CA PHE A 51 1.86 14.35 -9.16
C PHE A 51 2.58 15.70 -9.30
N THR A 52 2.22 16.43 -10.35
CA THR A 52 2.74 17.78 -10.64
C THR A 52 1.59 18.76 -10.80
N ARG A 53 1.78 19.97 -10.26
CA ARG A 53 0.90 21.12 -10.48
C ARG A 53 1.76 22.36 -10.72
N ASP A 54 1.38 23.20 -11.67
CA ASP A 54 2.18 24.36 -12.07
C ASP A 54 3.66 24.01 -12.36
N GLY A 55 3.90 22.82 -12.93
CA GLY A 55 5.23 22.31 -13.24
C GLY A 55 6.08 21.90 -12.02
N LYS A 56 5.49 21.85 -10.83
CA LYS A 56 6.17 21.43 -9.60
C LYS A 56 5.57 20.15 -9.04
N ARG A 57 6.44 19.24 -8.64
CA ARG A 57 6.01 18.04 -7.91
C ARG A 57 5.45 18.42 -6.55
N PHE A 58 4.40 17.72 -6.15
CA PHE A 58 3.87 17.80 -4.80
C PHE A 58 3.39 16.42 -4.37
N LEU A 59 3.31 16.21 -3.07
CA LEU A 59 2.79 14.99 -2.47
C LEU A 59 1.43 15.33 -1.86
N PRO A 60 0.31 14.90 -2.49
CA PRO A 60 -1.01 15.12 -1.92
C PRO A 60 -1.17 14.34 -0.62
N VAL A 61 -1.81 14.96 0.37
CA VAL A 61 -2.14 14.33 1.65
C VAL A 61 -3.58 14.64 2.02
N GLY A 62 -4.32 13.62 2.48
CA GLY A 62 -5.72 13.73 2.81
C GLY A 62 -6.26 12.50 3.52
N ALA A 63 -7.55 12.30 3.43
CA ALA A 63 -8.24 11.10 3.87
C ALA A 63 -9.53 10.88 3.08
N HIS A 64 -10.01 9.66 3.10
CA HIS A 64 -11.29 9.28 2.54
C HIS A 64 -12.44 10.00 3.28
N TRP A 65 -13.33 10.63 2.54
CA TRP A 65 -14.48 11.34 3.08
C TRP A 65 -15.70 10.44 3.13
N VAL A 66 -16.03 10.00 4.33
CA VAL A 66 -17.27 9.32 4.66
C VAL A 66 -18.05 10.25 5.59
N PRO A 67 -19.10 10.93 5.13
CA PRO A 67 -19.82 11.89 5.96
C PRO A 67 -20.43 11.25 7.21
N ALA A 68 -20.22 11.86 8.37
CA ALA A 68 -20.64 11.31 9.67
C ALA A 68 -22.12 10.91 9.75
N LYS A 69 -23.01 11.67 9.10
CA LYS A 69 -24.47 11.49 9.18
C LYS A 69 -25.06 10.73 8.00
N ALA A 70 -24.38 10.71 6.88
CA ALA A 70 -24.89 10.12 5.65
C ALA A 70 -24.12 8.86 5.21
N ALA A 71 -22.92 8.63 5.76
CA ALA A 71 -22.02 7.57 5.33
C ALA A 71 -21.82 7.63 3.80
N MET A 72 -21.75 6.48 3.13
CA MET A 72 -21.63 6.43 1.67
C MET A 72 -22.91 6.91 0.95
N GLN A 73 -24.00 7.09 1.66
CA GLN A 73 -25.27 7.55 1.07
C GLN A 73 -25.39 9.08 0.98
N TRP A 74 -24.27 9.80 1.01
CA TRP A 74 -24.24 11.24 0.92
C TRP A 74 -25.03 11.84 -0.27
N PRO A 75 -25.12 11.19 -1.45
CA PRO A 75 -25.91 11.78 -2.53
C PRO A 75 -27.42 11.58 -2.32
N VAL A 76 -27.84 10.60 -1.50
CA VAL A 76 -29.24 10.35 -1.16
C VAL A 76 -29.68 11.20 0.04
N GLU A 77 -28.88 11.20 1.09
CA GLU A 77 -29.09 12.00 2.31
C GLU A 77 -28.38 13.38 2.16
N TRP A 78 -28.72 14.10 1.11
CA TRP A 78 -28.04 15.32 0.68
C TRP A 78 -28.24 16.49 1.63
N ASP A 79 -27.19 16.90 2.31
CA ASP A 79 -27.12 18.14 3.11
C ASP A 79 -25.92 18.99 2.69
N PRO A 80 -26.09 19.97 1.78
CA PRO A 80 -24.99 20.79 1.28
C PRO A 80 -24.31 21.66 2.36
N LYS A 81 -25.01 21.98 3.46
CA LYS A 81 -24.41 22.77 4.56
C LYS A 81 -23.47 21.90 5.41
N ASP A 82 -23.88 20.69 5.68
CA ASP A 82 -23.05 19.74 6.44
C ASP A 82 -21.82 19.33 5.62
N ILE A 83 -22.00 19.07 4.32
CA ILE A 83 -20.92 18.77 3.36
C ILE A 83 -19.92 19.93 3.29
N GLU A 84 -20.39 21.18 3.16
CA GLU A 84 -19.51 22.35 3.14
C GLU A 84 -18.75 22.54 4.45
N ALA A 85 -19.37 22.22 5.59
CA ALA A 85 -18.72 22.25 6.89
C ALA A 85 -17.60 21.21 7.00
N ASP A 86 -17.76 20.02 6.38
CA ASP A 86 -16.71 19.02 6.27
C ASP A 86 -15.53 19.54 5.45
N PHE A 87 -15.77 20.11 4.27
CA PHE A 87 -14.72 20.69 3.43
C PHE A 87 -13.96 21.82 4.13
N ALA A 88 -14.67 22.67 4.89
CA ALA A 88 -14.04 23.70 5.70
C ALA A 88 -13.14 23.10 6.78
N LYS A 89 -13.56 22.01 7.42
CA LYS A 89 -12.77 21.31 8.44
C LYS A 89 -11.56 20.60 7.82
N MET A 90 -11.71 19.95 6.68
CA MET A 90 -10.59 19.33 5.94
C MET A 90 -9.55 20.38 5.55
N HIS A 91 -9.97 21.55 5.08
CA HIS A 91 -9.06 22.67 4.79
C HIS A 91 -8.31 23.14 6.06
N GLU A 92 -8.99 23.26 7.20
CA GLU A 92 -8.36 23.58 8.50
C GLU A 92 -7.31 22.53 8.89
N LEU A 93 -7.60 21.25 8.62
CA LEU A 93 -6.69 20.13 8.86
C LEU A 93 -5.48 20.11 7.91
N GLY A 94 -5.54 20.85 6.79
CA GLY A 94 -4.46 20.94 5.80
C GLY A 94 -4.54 19.90 4.71
N TYR A 95 -5.73 19.40 4.40
CA TYR A 95 -5.92 18.49 3.25
C TYR A 95 -5.54 19.17 1.94
N SER A 96 -4.91 18.41 1.08
CA SER A 96 -4.71 18.77 -0.34
C SER A 96 -5.45 17.85 -1.30
N ILE A 97 -5.91 16.69 -0.81
CA ILE A 97 -6.72 15.72 -1.53
C ILE A 97 -7.85 15.23 -0.62
N VAL A 98 -8.94 14.80 -1.21
CA VAL A 98 -10.01 14.03 -0.56
C VAL A 98 -10.50 12.95 -1.51
N ARG A 99 -10.44 11.69 -1.08
CA ARG A 99 -11.04 10.56 -1.77
C ARG A 99 -12.46 10.37 -1.26
N PHE A 100 -13.36 9.89 -2.11
CA PHE A 100 -14.75 9.57 -1.75
C PHE A 100 -15.39 8.67 -2.80
N ASP A 101 -16.42 7.96 -2.39
CA ASP A 101 -17.15 7.05 -3.25
C ASP A 101 -18.33 7.71 -3.92
N THR A 102 -18.44 7.48 -5.22
CA THR A 102 -19.68 7.76 -5.95
C THR A 102 -20.63 6.58 -5.76
N MET A 103 -21.82 6.82 -5.33
CA MET A 103 -22.82 5.75 -5.20
C MET A 103 -23.34 5.38 -6.59
N TRP A 104 -22.80 4.32 -7.23
CA TRP A 104 -23.17 3.91 -8.59
C TRP A 104 -24.68 3.80 -8.79
N ALA A 105 -25.41 3.15 -7.88
CA ALA A 105 -26.86 3.02 -7.94
C ALA A 105 -27.61 4.36 -7.94
N TRP A 106 -26.97 5.45 -7.46
CA TRP A 106 -27.53 6.80 -7.50
C TRP A 106 -27.30 7.47 -8.84
N PHE A 107 -26.13 7.28 -9.45
CA PHE A 107 -25.80 7.82 -10.77
C PHE A 107 -26.58 7.11 -11.89
N GLU A 108 -26.76 5.80 -11.77
CA GLU A 108 -27.43 4.94 -12.74
C GLU A 108 -28.52 4.07 -12.07
N PRO A 109 -29.67 4.65 -11.67
CA PRO A 109 -30.73 3.93 -10.98
C PRO A 109 -31.42 2.86 -11.84
N ARG A 110 -31.30 2.95 -13.17
CA ARG A 110 -31.74 1.96 -14.16
C ARG A 110 -30.66 1.85 -15.25
N PRO A 111 -30.53 0.69 -15.91
CA PRO A 111 -29.55 0.51 -16.97
C PRO A 111 -29.57 1.62 -18.03
N GLY A 112 -28.49 2.39 -18.14
CA GLY A 112 -28.34 3.49 -19.10
C GLY A 112 -29.14 4.77 -18.80
N ASP A 113 -29.81 4.84 -17.66
CA ASP A 113 -30.58 6.03 -17.22
C ASP A 113 -29.75 6.82 -16.20
N TYR A 114 -28.99 7.79 -16.66
CA TYR A 114 -28.12 8.60 -15.81
C TYR A 114 -28.88 9.74 -15.16
N LYS A 115 -28.77 9.85 -13.85
CA LYS A 115 -29.52 10.81 -13.04
C LYS A 115 -28.84 12.20 -13.04
N PRO A 116 -29.46 13.23 -13.65
CA PRO A 116 -28.81 14.55 -13.73
C PRO A 116 -28.48 15.15 -12.37
N VAL A 117 -29.32 14.92 -11.35
CA VAL A 117 -29.07 15.44 -10.00
C VAL A 117 -27.80 14.86 -9.37
N ALA A 118 -27.41 13.62 -9.68
CA ALA A 118 -26.17 13.03 -9.17
C ALA A 118 -24.96 13.80 -9.69
N PHE A 119 -24.93 14.12 -10.98
CA PHE A 119 -23.86 14.95 -11.57
C PHE A 119 -23.88 16.38 -10.99
N GLN A 120 -25.04 17.00 -10.80
CA GLN A 120 -25.15 18.32 -10.13
C GLN A 120 -24.59 18.31 -8.70
N GLN A 121 -24.80 17.21 -7.97
CA GLN A 121 -24.23 17.04 -6.63
C GLN A 121 -22.70 16.92 -6.68
N LEU A 122 -22.16 16.19 -7.64
CA LEU A 122 -20.71 16.11 -7.87
C LEU A 122 -20.14 17.48 -8.33
N ASP A 123 -20.85 18.22 -9.19
CA ASP A 123 -20.48 19.61 -9.57
C ASP A 123 -20.43 20.52 -8.33
N TYR A 124 -21.31 20.30 -7.37
CA TYR A 124 -21.25 21.03 -6.10
C TYR A 124 -19.99 20.69 -5.31
N LEU A 125 -19.60 19.40 -5.20
CA LEU A 125 -18.33 18.99 -4.58
C LEU A 125 -17.13 19.63 -5.32
N VAL A 126 -17.15 19.68 -6.65
CA VAL A 126 -16.14 20.38 -7.47
C VAL A 126 -16.07 21.86 -7.07
N SER A 127 -17.21 22.54 -6.86
CA SER A 127 -17.22 23.92 -6.43
C SER A 127 -16.60 24.13 -5.04
N LEU A 128 -16.83 23.21 -4.10
CA LEU A 128 -16.21 23.18 -2.78
C LEU A 128 -14.71 22.90 -2.87
N ALA A 129 -14.29 21.97 -3.74
CA ALA A 129 -12.90 21.67 -4.00
C ALA A 129 -12.12 22.94 -4.40
N HIS A 130 -12.63 23.70 -5.36
CA HIS A 130 -12.05 24.99 -5.74
C HIS A 130 -12.07 26.01 -4.59
N LYS A 131 -13.17 26.09 -3.86
CA LYS A 131 -13.32 27.03 -2.74
C LYS A 131 -12.31 26.77 -1.63
N TYR A 132 -12.14 25.50 -1.25
CA TYR A 132 -11.29 25.08 -0.14
C TYR A 132 -9.90 24.62 -0.58
N GLN A 133 -9.59 24.66 -1.89
CA GLN A 133 -8.29 24.28 -2.47
C GLN A 133 -7.90 22.84 -2.14
N ILE A 134 -8.84 21.91 -2.24
CA ILE A 134 -8.69 20.47 -2.00
C ILE A 134 -9.04 19.74 -3.29
N TYR A 135 -8.14 18.90 -3.82
CA TYR A 135 -8.42 18.07 -4.99
C TYR A 135 -9.36 16.94 -4.64
N LEU A 136 -10.19 16.54 -5.60
CA LEU A 136 -11.12 15.42 -5.51
C LEU A 136 -10.51 14.16 -6.14
N HIS A 137 -10.70 13.04 -5.49
CA HIS A 137 -10.33 11.72 -5.98
C HIS A 137 -11.54 10.79 -5.89
N PRO A 138 -12.47 10.83 -6.86
CA PRO A 138 -13.68 10.02 -6.83
C PRO A 138 -13.39 8.56 -7.20
N SER A 139 -13.94 7.63 -6.42
CA SER A 139 -14.02 6.20 -6.71
C SER A 139 -15.38 5.87 -7.35
N LEU A 140 -15.39 5.14 -8.47
CA LEU A 140 -16.56 5.08 -9.37
C LEU A 140 -17.48 3.88 -9.13
N PHE A 141 -16.95 2.64 -9.31
CA PHE A 141 -17.76 1.43 -9.29
C PHE A 141 -17.57 0.66 -7.99
N ILE A 142 -18.28 1.05 -6.97
CA ILE A 142 -18.17 0.44 -5.65
C ILE A 142 -19.21 -0.64 -5.49
N GLY A 143 -18.77 -1.86 -5.26
CA GLY A 143 -19.64 -3.02 -5.02
C GLY A 143 -19.77 -3.38 -3.54
N GLY A 144 -18.79 -3.01 -2.75
CA GLY A 144 -18.78 -3.27 -1.33
C GLY A 144 -17.89 -2.26 -0.60
N GLU A 145 -18.27 -1.96 0.61
CA GLU A 145 -17.57 -0.99 1.45
C GLU A 145 -17.82 -1.34 2.92
N VAL A 146 -16.85 -1.06 3.78
CA VAL A 146 -16.91 -1.35 5.22
C VAL A 146 -17.42 -2.78 5.53
N GLY A 147 -17.02 -3.75 4.70
CA GLY A 147 -17.41 -5.15 4.84
C GLY A 147 -18.84 -5.50 4.35
N GLU A 148 -19.50 -4.63 3.60
CA GLU A 148 -20.88 -4.83 3.14
C GLU A 148 -21.06 -4.61 1.64
N ALA A 149 -21.77 -5.51 0.99
CA ALA A 149 -22.02 -5.54 -0.47
C ALA A 149 -23.27 -4.79 -0.92
N TYR A 150 -23.68 -3.71 -0.31
CA TYR A 150 -24.98 -3.08 -0.57
C TYR A 150 -24.96 -1.80 -1.41
N TRP A 151 -23.79 -1.40 -1.90
CA TRP A 151 -23.64 -0.30 -2.87
C TRP A 151 -23.90 -0.74 -4.30
N ASP A 152 -24.10 -2.03 -4.50
CA ASP A 152 -24.35 -2.66 -5.77
C ASP A 152 -25.65 -2.13 -6.41
N VAL A 153 -25.66 -2.08 -7.74
CA VAL A 153 -26.85 -1.66 -8.48
C VAL A 153 -27.93 -2.73 -8.42
N PRO A 154 -29.20 -2.39 -8.01
CA PRO A 154 -30.25 -3.37 -7.82
C PRO A 154 -30.60 -4.16 -9.09
N TRP A 155 -30.37 -3.58 -10.24
CA TRP A 155 -30.67 -4.17 -11.56
C TRP A 155 -29.57 -5.11 -12.08
N ARG A 156 -28.47 -5.31 -11.33
CA ARG A 156 -27.44 -6.29 -11.70
C ARG A 156 -27.97 -7.72 -11.72
N HIS A 157 -28.90 -8.06 -10.82
CA HIS A 157 -29.54 -9.36 -10.76
C HIS A 157 -28.58 -10.55 -10.74
N GLY A 158 -27.47 -10.44 -9.99
CA GLY A 158 -26.47 -11.50 -9.87
C GLY A 158 -25.55 -11.68 -11.08
N ARG A 159 -25.60 -10.81 -12.09
CA ARG A 159 -24.62 -10.82 -13.19
C ARG A 159 -23.23 -10.55 -12.66
N HIS A 160 -22.22 -11.14 -13.29
CA HIS A 160 -20.84 -10.95 -12.90
C HIS A 160 -20.34 -9.55 -13.30
N PRO A 161 -19.92 -8.69 -12.35
CA PRO A 161 -19.55 -7.30 -12.65
C PRO A 161 -18.35 -7.22 -13.61
N HIS A 162 -17.38 -8.12 -13.51
CA HIS A 162 -16.15 -8.05 -14.30
C HIS A 162 -16.18 -8.89 -15.58
N ALA A 163 -17.27 -9.61 -15.88
CA ALA A 163 -17.29 -10.55 -16.99
C ALA A 163 -18.60 -10.55 -17.81
N ASP A 164 -19.75 -10.20 -17.21
CA ASP A 164 -21.01 -10.18 -17.95
C ASP A 164 -20.99 -9.09 -19.03
N PRO A 165 -21.27 -9.41 -20.32
CA PRO A 165 -21.16 -8.43 -21.40
C PRO A 165 -22.07 -7.22 -21.25
N GLU A 166 -23.25 -7.38 -20.63
CA GLU A 166 -24.16 -6.26 -20.40
C GLU A 166 -23.65 -5.36 -19.26
N MET A 167 -23.10 -5.94 -18.20
CA MET A 167 -22.46 -5.18 -17.12
C MET A 167 -21.29 -4.38 -17.66
N LEU A 168 -20.36 -5.03 -18.37
CA LEU A 168 -19.20 -4.36 -18.99
C LEU A 168 -19.62 -3.22 -19.92
N ARG A 169 -20.70 -3.40 -20.69
CA ARG A 169 -21.24 -2.35 -21.56
C ARG A 169 -21.76 -1.15 -20.77
N LEU A 170 -22.52 -1.40 -19.70
CA LEU A 170 -23.13 -0.34 -18.87
C LEU A 170 -22.06 0.41 -18.10
N GLU A 171 -21.15 -0.28 -17.46
CA GLU A 171 -20.02 0.31 -16.74
C GLU A 171 -19.13 1.15 -17.67
N THR A 172 -18.80 0.63 -18.84
CA THR A 172 -18.04 1.36 -19.89
C THR A 172 -18.75 2.65 -20.31
N ASN A 173 -20.06 2.62 -20.46
CA ASN A 173 -20.83 3.80 -20.85
C ASN A 173 -20.88 4.85 -19.74
N LEU A 174 -21.10 4.46 -18.48
CA LEU A 174 -21.10 5.37 -17.36
C LEU A 174 -19.70 5.96 -17.13
N ALA A 175 -18.64 5.15 -17.24
CA ALA A 175 -17.26 5.63 -17.17
C ALA A 175 -16.97 6.69 -18.24
N ALA A 176 -17.46 6.49 -19.47
CA ALA A 176 -17.35 7.49 -20.55
C ALA A 176 -18.13 8.78 -20.22
N GLU A 177 -19.30 8.71 -19.59
CA GLU A 177 -20.04 9.91 -19.18
C GLU A 177 -19.30 10.68 -18.08
N PHE A 178 -18.68 10.01 -17.09
CA PHE A 178 -17.80 10.68 -16.12
C PHE A 178 -16.62 11.36 -16.83
N GLY A 179 -15.89 10.62 -17.66
CA GLY A 179 -14.78 11.17 -18.43
C GLY A 179 -15.17 12.40 -19.27
N LYS A 180 -16.30 12.33 -19.98
CA LYS A 180 -16.81 13.42 -20.80
C LYS A 180 -17.23 14.65 -19.98
N HIS A 181 -17.93 14.45 -18.87
CA HIS A 181 -18.43 15.53 -18.02
C HIS A 181 -17.29 16.31 -17.37
N TYR A 182 -16.21 15.60 -16.95
CA TYR A 182 -15.13 16.17 -16.17
C TYR A 182 -13.77 16.23 -16.88
N ALA A 183 -13.70 16.01 -18.20
CA ALA A 183 -12.44 15.94 -18.98
C ALA A 183 -11.48 17.12 -18.76
N ASN A 184 -11.98 18.28 -18.40
CA ASN A 184 -11.18 19.51 -18.20
C ASN A 184 -11.33 20.06 -16.77
N GLU A 185 -11.84 19.27 -15.84
CA GLU A 185 -12.07 19.74 -14.48
C GLU A 185 -10.80 19.62 -13.63
N SER A 186 -10.14 20.74 -13.42
CA SER A 186 -8.87 20.79 -12.71
C SER A 186 -8.94 20.45 -11.22
N ALA A 187 -10.13 20.37 -10.64
CA ALA A 187 -10.30 19.97 -9.24
C ALA A 187 -10.21 18.46 -9.04
N ILE A 188 -10.37 17.65 -10.09
CA ILE A 188 -10.17 16.22 -10.02
C ILE A 188 -8.68 15.91 -10.21
N ILE A 189 -8.10 15.07 -9.33
CA ILE A 189 -6.69 14.70 -9.39
C ILE A 189 -6.47 13.38 -10.14
N ALA A 190 -7.37 12.43 -10.00
CA ALA A 190 -7.32 11.11 -10.61
C ALA A 190 -8.70 10.46 -10.58
N TRP A 191 -8.89 9.42 -11.40
CA TRP A 191 -10.05 8.53 -11.35
C TRP A 191 -9.66 7.23 -10.67
N ASP A 192 -10.33 6.89 -9.59
CA ASP A 192 -10.30 5.56 -9.02
C ASP A 192 -11.45 4.75 -9.60
N LEU A 193 -11.14 3.64 -10.27
CA LEU A 193 -12.16 2.87 -10.98
C LEU A 193 -13.11 2.15 -10.02
N THR A 194 -12.60 1.69 -8.89
CA THR A 194 -13.38 1.04 -7.84
C THR A 194 -12.56 1.00 -6.56
N ASP A 195 -13.22 1.04 -5.44
CA ASP A 195 -12.60 0.75 -4.16
C ASP A 195 -12.64 -0.76 -3.89
N GLU A 196 -11.53 -1.30 -3.40
CA GLU A 196 -11.34 -2.71 -3.04
C GLU A 196 -12.20 -3.65 -3.88
N PRO A 197 -11.80 -3.92 -5.15
CA PRO A 197 -12.65 -4.64 -6.10
C PRO A 197 -13.32 -5.82 -5.40
N PRO A 198 -14.65 -5.97 -5.51
CA PRO A 198 -15.40 -6.87 -4.63
C PRO A 198 -15.16 -8.34 -4.97
N PHE A 199 -13.91 -8.80 -4.93
CA PHE A 199 -13.54 -10.20 -5.15
C PHE A 199 -14.23 -11.12 -4.14
N TRP A 200 -14.47 -10.66 -2.93
CA TRP A 200 -15.21 -11.38 -1.89
C TRP A 200 -16.71 -11.54 -2.17
N ILE A 201 -17.35 -10.67 -2.99
CA ILE A 201 -18.71 -10.84 -3.48
C ILE A 201 -18.77 -11.87 -4.60
N VAL A 202 -17.75 -11.87 -5.45
CA VAL A 202 -17.60 -12.75 -6.62
C VAL A 202 -16.43 -13.72 -6.45
N GLN A 203 -16.14 -14.03 -5.21
CA GLN A 203 -14.97 -14.80 -4.80
C GLN A 203 -14.80 -16.09 -5.62
N GLY A 204 -13.57 -16.32 -6.09
CA GLY A 204 -13.23 -17.44 -6.95
C GLY A 204 -13.85 -17.39 -8.35
N GLN A 205 -14.54 -16.31 -8.71
CA GLN A 205 -15.16 -16.13 -10.03
C GLN A 205 -14.44 -15.10 -10.91
N THR A 206 -13.70 -14.16 -10.32
CA THR A 206 -12.90 -13.18 -11.09
C THR A 206 -11.51 -13.74 -11.33
N THR A 207 -11.17 -13.93 -12.61
CA THR A 207 -9.82 -14.33 -13.02
C THR A 207 -8.96 -13.12 -13.36
N ASP A 208 -7.64 -13.30 -13.45
CA ASP A 208 -6.72 -12.26 -13.91
C ASP A 208 -7.12 -11.69 -15.28
N ALA A 209 -7.50 -12.56 -16.22
CA ALA A 209 -7.95 -12.13 -17.54
C ALA A 209 -9.22 -11.25 -17.48
N MET A 210 -10.16 -11.57 -16.57
CA MET A 210 -11.35 -10.75 -16.34
C MET A 210 -10.97 -9.40 -15.74
N ALA A 211 -10.11 -9.36 -14.74
CA ALA A 211 -9.64 -8.13 -14.11
C ALA A 211 -8.89 -7.22 -15.09
N ILE A 212 -7.96 -7.77 -15.88
CA ILE A 212 -7.27 -7.03 -16.94
C ILE A 212 -8.27 -6.45 -17.95
N ASN A 213 -9.21 -7.28 -18.42
CA ASN A 213 -10.17 -6.86 -19.43
C ASN A 213 -11.11 -5.79 -18.91
N TRP A 214 -11.64 -5.94 -17.70
CA TRP A 214 -12.49 -4.95 -17.04
C TRP A 214 -11.75 -3.62 -16.88
N THR A 215 -10.56 -3.64 -16.27
CA THR A 215 -9.74 -2.43 -16.05
C THR A 215 -9.44 -1.73 -17.38
N ARG A 216 -9.05 -2.48 -18.42
CA ARG A 216 -8.78 -1.95 -19.76
C ARG A 216 -10.01 -1.28 -20.37
N LEU A 217 -11.18 -1.89 -20.29
CA LEU A 217 -12.41 -1.37 -20.87
C LEU A 217 -12.83 -0.07 -20.17
N ILE A 218 -12.85 -0.07 -18.84
CA ILE A 218 -13.28 1.09 -18.05
C ILE A 218 -12.27 2.23 -18.18
N ALA A 219 -10.99 1.97 -17.97
CA ALA A 219 -9.94 2.96 -18.16
C ALA A 219 -9.91 3.50 -19.61
N GLY A 220 -10.09 2.63 -20.60
CA GLY A 220 -10.18 3.00 -22.00
C GLY A 220 -11.38 3.89 -22.33
N ALA A 221 -12.51 3.68 -21.65
CA ALA A 221 -13.69 4.52 -21.80
C ALA A 221 -13.46 5.94 -21.29
N ILE A 222 -12.89 6.06 -20.08
CA ILE A 222 -12.51 7.37 -19.53
C ILE A 222 -11.48 8.04 -20.44
N ARG A 223 -10.41 7.35 -20.80
CA ARG A 223 -9.30 7.90 -21.60
C ARG A 223 -9.70 8.33 -23.01
N ARG A 224 -10.82 7.87 -23.55
CA ARG A 224 -11.34 8.39 -24.83
C ARG A 224 -11.80 9.83 -24.70
N GLU A 225 -12.43 10.16 -23.61
CA GLU A 225 -13.07 11.46 -23.34
C GLU A 225 -12.13 12.40 -22.57
N ASP A 226 -11.42 11.87 -21.61
CA ASP A 226 -10.55 12.56 -20.65
C ASP A 226 -9.07 12.20 -20.90
N LYS A 227 -8.25 13.21 -21.17
CA LYS A 227 -6.80 13.08 -21.41
C LYS A 227 -5.96 13.64 -20.26
N LEU A 228 -6.62 14.22 -19.27
CA LEU A 228 -5.94 14.93 -18.19
C LEU A 228 -5.67 14.01 -17.00
N HIS A 229 -6.69 13.28 -16.55
CA HIS A 229 -6.65 12.63 -15.26
C HIS A 229 -6.05 11.21 -15.34
N PRO A 230 -5.08 10.89 -14.48
CA PRO A 230 -4.55 9.53 -14.33
C PRO A 230 -5.61 8.60 -13.70
N ILE A 231 -5.38 7.31 -13.86
CA ILE A 231 -6.31 6.25 -13.48
C ILE A 231 -5.63 5.28 -12.51
N VAL A 232 -6.37 4.86 -11.49
CA VAL A 232 -5.99 3.84 -10.51
C VAL A 232 -7.15 2.87 -10.29
N VAL A 233 -6.86 1.71 -9.73
CA VAL A 233 -7.82 0.80 -9.09
C VAL A 233 -7.47 0.75 -7.61
N GLY A 234 -8.42 0.98 -6.73
CA GLY A 234 -8.28 0.93 -5.28
C GLY A 234 -8.07 -0.50 -4.79
N THR A 235 -6.88 -1.05 -4.97
CA THR A 235 -6.54 -2.42 -4.60
C THR A 235 -6.30 -2.54 -3.11
N SER A 236 -6.97 -3.48 -2.44
CA SER A 236 -6.76 -3.74 -1.00
C SER A 236 -5.37 -4.32 -0.70
N GLY A 237 -4.92 -4.20 0.55
CA GLY A 237 -3.68 -4.81 1.02
C GLY A 237 -3.68 -6.34 0.86
N GLU A 238 -4.81 -6.99 1.11
CA GLU A 238 -4.96 -8.45 0.92
C GLU A 238 -4.79 -8.82 -0.56
N GLU A 239 -5.34 -8.03 -1.46
CA GLU A 239 -5.35 -8.30 -2.89
C GLU A 239 -3.98 -8.09 -3.56
N ILE A 240 -3.13 -7.22 -2.99
CA ILE A 240 -1.77 -7.00 -3.50
C ILE A 240 -0.99 -8.31 -3.61
N GLY A 241 -1.19 -9.21 -2.64
CA GLY A 241 -0.49 -10.48 -2.60
C GLY A 241 -1.01 -11.55 -3.55
N HIS A 242 -2.29 -11.54 -3.90
CA HIS A 242 -2.91 -12.70 -4.55
C HIS A 242 -4.16 -12.41 -5.35
N GLY A 243 -4.73 -11.22 -5.24
CA GLY A 243 -5.99 -10.89 -5.91
C GLY A 243 -5.85 -10.70 -7.42
N PRO A 244 -6.96 -10.80 -8.16
CA PRO A 244 -6.95 -10.62 -9.59
C PRO A 244 -6.63 -9.19 -10.04
N PHE A 245 -6.88 -8.19 -9.17
CA PHE A 245 -6.54 -6.78 -9.42
C PHE A 245 -5.19 -6.36 -8.81
N ARG A 246 -4.32 -7.31 -8.43
CA ARG A 246 -2.98 -7.00 -7.91
C ARG A 246 -2.14 -6.18 -8.90
N PRO A 247 -1.19 -5.38 -8.42
CA PRO A 247 -0.36 -4.48 -9.24
C PRO A 247 0.25 -5.16 -10.47
N ASP A 248 0.83 -6.36 -10.34
CA ASP A 248 1.46 -7.09 -11.45
C ASP A 248 0.49 -7.36 -12.59
N ASN A 249 -0.76 -7.61 -12.29
CA ASN A 249 -1.74 -8.00 -13.27
C ASN A 249 -2.28 -6.80 -14.05
N ILE A 250 -2.51 -5.67 -13.39
CA ILE A 250 -3.15 -4.50 -13.98
C ILE A 250 -2.18 -3.37 -14.37
N ALA A 251 -0.87 -3.54 -14.16
CA ALA A 251 0.16 -2.51 -14.37
C ALA A 251 0.10 -1.79 -15.71
N LYS A 252 -0.33 -2.47 -16.77
CA LYS A 252 -0.42 -1.88 -18.13
C LYS A 252 -1.67 -1.03 -18.33
N GLU A 253 -2.67 -1.19 -17.48
CA GLU A 253 -3.99 -0.59 -17.64
C GLU A 253 -4.19 0.64 -16.76
N VAL A 254 -3.37 0.81 -15.69
CA VAL A 254 -3.43 1.93 -14.75
C VAL A 254 -2.19 2.83 -14.84
N ASP A 255 -2.25 4.01 -14.26
CA ASP A 255 -1.16 4.98 -14.28
C ASP A 255 -0.33 4.95 -12.99
N PHE A 256 -0.94 4.59 -11.87
CA PHE A 256 -0.29 4.34 -10.59
C PHE A 256 -1.06 3.26 -9.82
N PHE A 257 -0.44 2.74 -8.73
CA PHE A 257 -1.04 1.72 -7.88
C PHE A 257 -1.58 2.32 -6.59
N SER A 258 -2.63 1.71 -6.08
CA SER A 258 -3.15 1.88 -4.75
C SER A 258 -2.51 0.86 -3.81
N VAL A 259 -2.30 1.23 -2.54
CA VAL A 259 -2.07 0.29 -1.44
C VAL A 259 -2.93 0.67 -0.25
N HIS A 260 -3.48 -0.35 0.42
CA HIS A 260 -4.30 -0.23 1.62
C HIS A 260 -3.66 -1.01 2.78
N PRO A 261 -2.55 -0.50 3.38
CA PRO A 261 -1.75 -1.23 4.35
C PRO A 261 -2.41 -1.31 5.73
N PHE A 262 -3.56 -1.95 5.82
CA PHE A 262 -4.23 -2.25 7.08
C PHE A 262 -3.59 -3.44 7.78
N THR A 263 -2.35 -3.30 8.20
CA THR A 263 -1.55 -4.38 8.81
C THR A 263 -2.18 -4.98 10.07
N ILE A 264 -3.12 -4.28 10.68
CA ILE A 264 -3.92 -4.75 11.83
C ILE A 264 -4.99 -5.78 11.45
N TYR A 265 -5.33 -5.92 10.17
CA TYR A 265 -6.27 -6.90 9.63
C TYR A 265 -5.59 -8.03 8.88
N GLY A 266 -4.28 -7.98 8.73
CA GLY A 266 -3.49 -9.05 8.14
C GLY A 266 -2.83 -9.96 9.20
N PRO A 267 -3.56 -10.51 10.20
CA PRO A 267 -2.96 -11.32 11.26
C PRO A 267 -2.24 -12.54 10.70
N ASP A 268 -2.57 -12.94 9.50
CA ASP A 268 -1.97 -14.05 8.79
C ASP A 268 -0.57 -13.72 8.24
N LEU A 269 -0.28 -12.44 8.01
CA LEU A 269 1.05 -12.00 7.61
C LEU A 269 2.02 -11.91 8.80
N PHE A 270 1.49 -11.51 9.97
CA PHE A 270 2.27 -11.41 11.20
C PHE A 270 1.36 -11.32 12.45
N PRO A 271 1.60 -12.13 13.46
CA PRO A 271 0.77 -12.18 14.68
C PRO A 271 1.23 -11.14 15.71
N ASP A 272 1.29 -9.86 15.33
CA ASP A 272 1.92 -8.83 16.12
C ASP A 272 0.97 -7.71 16.56
N PRO A 273 1.25 -7.00 17.65
CA PRO A 273 0.53 -5.79 18.02
C PRO A 273 0.62 -4.68 16.96
N MET A 274 -0.38 -3.79 16.93
CA MET A 274 -0.45 -2.64 16.03
C MET A 274 0.87 -1.82 15.94
N LEU A 275 1.48 -1.52 17.07
CA LEU A 275 2.74 -0.76 17.16
C LEU A 275 3.98 -1.67 17.22
N SER A 276 3.90 -2.89 16.69
CA SER A 276 5.08 -3.69 16.43
C SER A 276 5.89 -3.12 15.27
N GLU A 277 7.15 -3.48 15.19
CA GLU A 277 8.00 -3.08 14.07
C GLU A 277 7.43 -3.60 12.73
N ARG A 278 6.97 -4.87 12.69
CA ARG A 278 6.28 -5.40 11.50
C ARG A 278 5.04 -4.59 11.13
N GLY A 279 4.19 -4.31 12.11
CA GLY A 279 2.98 -3.52 11.88
C GLY A 279 3.27 -2.14 11.33
N THR A 280 4.31 -1.48 11.81
CA THR A 280 4.65 -0.11 11.41
C THR A 280 5.48 -0.01 10.12
N TYR A 281 6.01 -1.13 9.60
CA TYR A 281 6.63 -1.21 8.27
C TYR A 281 5.64 -1.51 7.13
N GLY A 282 4.37 -1.79 7.43
CA GLY A 282 3.40 -2.25 6.43
C GLY A 282 3.30 -1.35 5.21
N ALA A 283 3.11 -0.04 5.40
CA ALA A 283 3.01 0.90 4.28
C ALA A 283 4.29 0.94 3.43
N ALA A 284 5.47 0.95 4.06
CA ALA A 284 6.73 0.92 3.32
C ALA A 284 6.89 -0.35 2.49
N PHE A 285 6.52 -1.50 3.06
CA PHE A 285 6.56 -2.78 2.39
C PHE A 285 5.63 -2.83 1.18
N GLU A 286 4.35 -2.47 1.35
CA GLU A 286 3.37 -2.52 0.26
C GLU A 286 3.68 -1.51 -0.86
N ILE A 287 4.16 -0.30 -0.53
CA ILE A 287 4.64 0.67 -1.52
C ILE A 287 5.83 0.12 -2.31
N ALA A 288 6.83 -0.45 -1.63
CA ALA A 288 8.01 -1.01 -2.29
C ALA A 288 7.63 -2.22 -3.17
N LEU A 289 6.79 -3.12 -2.65
CA LEU A 289 6.32 -4.31 -3.36
C LEU A 289 5.52 -3.94 -4.62
N SER A 290 4.53 -3.06 -4.48
CA SER A 290 3.67 -2.64 -5.59
C SER A 290 4.45 -1.87 -6.64
N SER A 291 5.31 -0.92 -6.22
CA SER A 291 6.15 -0.16 -7.16
C SER A 291 7.08 -1.05 -7.99
N GLY A 292 7.46 -2.21 -7.46
CA GLY A 292 8.24 -3.22 -8.21
C GLY A 292 7.55 -3.74 -9.47
N ALA A 293 6.23 -3.62 -9.59
CA ALA A 293 5.48 -3.94 -10.80
C ALA A 293 5.55 -2.84 -11.89
N GLY A 294 6.35 -1.79 -11.68
CA GLY A 294 6.72 -0.82 -12.73
C GLY A 294 5.87 0.44 -12.83
N ARG A 295 5.03 0.72 -11.83
CA ARG A 295 4.31 1.99 -11.67
C ARG A 295 4.55 2.55 -10.28
N PRO A 296 4.44 3.87 -10.07
CA PRO A 296 4.47 4.43 -8.73
C PRO A 296 3.26 3.96 -7.93
N ALA A 297 3.38 3.94 -6.61
CA ALA A 297 2.30 3.56 -5.70
C ALA A 297 1.96 4.69 -4.72
N MET A 298 0.71 4.74 -4.28
CA MET A 298 0.17 5.69 -3.33
C MET A 298 -0.43 4.96 -2.13
N ILE A 299 -0.19 5.44 -0.92
CA ILE A 299 -1.03 5.06 0.23
C ILE A 299 -2.42 5.62 -0.04
N HIS A 300 -3.37 4.74 -0.28
CA HIS A 300 -4.70 5.11 -0.74
C HIS A 300 -5.75 4.96 0.34
N GLU A 301 -5.50 4.05 1.29
CA GLU A 301 -6.16 3.93 2.58
C GLU A 301 -5.19 3.39 3.62
N MET A 302 -5.34 3.77 4.85
CA MET A 302 -4.73 3.14 6.02
C MET A 302 -5.28 3.76 7.29
N GLY A 303 -5.13 3.08 8.40
CA GLY A 303 -5.53 3.64 9.69
C GLY A 303 -5.76 2.59 10.77
N GLY A 304 -6.38 3.04 11.85
CA GLY A 304 -6.79 2.21 12.97
C GLY A 304 -8.08 2.71 13.60
N SER A 305 -8.97 1.78 13.96
CA SER A 305 -10.23 2.12 14.63
C SER A 305 -10.02 2.43 16.12
N THR A 306 -10.52 3.59 16.54
CA THR A 306 -10.53 3.95 17.96
C THR A 306 -11.66 3.25 18.77
N ALA A 307 -12.45 2.40 18.11
CA ALA A 307 -13.28 1.41 18.77
C ALA A 307 -12.48 0.17 19.24
N GLN A 308 -11.31 -0.07 18.65
CA GLN A 308 -10.43 -1.21 18.97
C GLN A 308 -9.19 -0.78 19.76
N TYR A 309 -8.62 0.38 19.44
CA TYR A 309 -7.36 0.87 19.97
C TYR A 309 -7.51 2.29 20.55
N SER A 310 -6.64 2.65 21.49
CA SER A 310 -6.68 4.02 22.03
C SER A 310 -6.32 5.05 20.95
N PRO A 311 -6.93 6.24 20.98
CA PRO A 311 -6.70 7.27 19.98
C PRO A 311 -5.22 7.69 19.84
N ASP A 312 -4.47 7.71 20.95
CA ASP A 312 -3.04 8.03 20.92
C ASP A 312 -2.22 6.96 20.19
N ARG A 313 -2.56 5.67 20.38
CA ARG A 313 -1.87 4.58 19.66
C ARG A 313 -2.15 4.60 18.17
N VAL A 314 -3.39 4.89 17.76
CA VAL A 314 -3.75 5.06 16.34
C VAL A 314 -2.93 6.20 15.73
N ALA A 315 -2.86 7.35 16.41
CA ALA A 315 -2.08 8.49 15.92
C ALA A 315 -0.58 8.18 15.76
N LEU A 316 0.00 7.39 16.67
CA LEU A 316 1.40 6.95 16.57
C LEU A 316 1.59 5.98 15.41
N TYR A 317 0.70 5.03 15.25
CA TYR A 317 0.74 4.04 14.17
C TYR A 317 0.65 4.71 12.80
N ASP A 318 -0.35 5.56 12.58
CA ASP A 318 -0.54 6.24 11.31
C ASP A 318 0.64 7.17 10.99
N ARG A 319 1.18 7.86 12.01
CA ARG A 319 2.40 8.65 11.83
C ARG A 319 3.56 7.84 11.25
N LEU A 320 3.86 6.68 11.86
CA LEU A 320 4.98 5.85 11.40
C LEU A 320 4.75 5.33 9.98
N GLN A 321 3.55 4.82 9.72
CA GLN A 321 3.17 4.34 8.40
C GLN A 321 3.29 5.41 7.31
N ILE A 322 2.84 6.64 7.59
CA ILE A 322 2.95 7.76 6.65
C ILE A 322 4.43 8.07 6.36
N TYR A 323 5.26 8.22 7.39
CA TYR A 323 6.67 8.57 7.18
C TYR A 323 7.44 7.46 6.47
N SER A 324 7.29 6.20 6.88
CA SER A 324 7.91 5.05 6.23
C SER A 324 7.41 4.87 4.79
N GLY A 325 6.11 5.05 4.54
CA GLY A 325 5.55 5.00 3.19
C GLY A 325 6.09 6.09 2.26
N ILE A 326 6.20 7.34 2.75
CA ILE A 326 6.87 8.45 2.01
C ILE A 326 8.33 8.09 1.73
N ALA A 327 9.04 7.53 2.70
CA ALA A 327 10.42 7.08 2.56
C ALA A 327 10.58 5.99 1.50
N ALA A 328 9.63 5.05 1.43
CA ALA A 328 9.59 4.00 0.41
C ALA A 328 9.24 4.53 -0.98
N GLY A 329 8.67 5.74 -1.08
CA GLY A 329 8.37 6.41 -2.35
C GLY A 329 6.89 6.56 -2.69
N SER A 330 6.03 6.54 -1.69
CA SER A 330 4.61 6.87 -1.90
C SER A 330 4.47 8.24 -2.57
N ILE A 331 3.63 8.30 -3.61
CA ILE A 331 3.36 9.55 -4.36
C ILE A 331 2.21 10.37 -3.78
N GLY A 332 1.55 9.89 -2.74
CA GLY A 332 0.48 10.55 -2.01
C GLY A 332 0.09 9.75 -0.77
N VAL A 333 -0.72 10.35 0.08
CA VAL A 333 -1.24 9.70 1.29
C VAL A 333 -2.70 10.07 1.46
N ASP A 334 -3.55 9.07 1.46
CA ASP A 334 -4.95 9.16 1.83
C ASP A 334 -5.22 8.20 3.00
N LEU A 335 -5.91 8.66 4.03
CA LEU A 335 -6.16 7.88 5.24
C LEU A 335 -7.61 7.39 5.27
N TRP A 336 -7.86 6.27 5.90
CA TRP A 336 -9.19 5.84 6.29
C TRP A 336 -9.42 6.20 7.77
N CYS A 337 -10.27 7.18 8.10
CA CYS A 337 -10.97 8.08 7.23
C CYS A 337 -11.08 9.49 7.88
N TYR A 338 -11.85 10.41 7.29
CA TYR A 338 -11.98 11.79 7.77
C TYR A 338 -12.66 11.90 9.14
N THR A 339 -13.80 11.23 9.35
CA THR A 339 -14.62 11.42 10.55
C THR A 339 -15.27 10.13 11.05
N ASP A 340 -15.52 10.05 12.34
CA ASP A 340 -16.32 8.97 12.95
C ASP A 340 -17.77 9.01 12.44
N ALA A 341 -18.44 7.88 12.40
CA ALA A 341 -19.87 7.82 12.14
C ALA A 341 -20.68 8.43 13.28
N SER A 342 -21.76 9.14 12.96
CA SER A 342 -22.69 9.65 13.98
C SER A 342 -23.45 8.51 14.65
N PRO A 343 -23.90 8.69 15.91
CA PRO A 343 -24.64 7.64 16.63
C PRO A 343 -25.90 7.17 15.91
N GLU A 344 -26.51 8.01 15.06
CA GLU A 344 -27.69 7.65 14.28
C GLU A 344 -27.39 6.57 13.23
N GLN A 345 -26.14 6.49 12.77
CA GLN A 345 -25.71 5.48 11.81
C GLN A 345 -25.54 4.08 12.44
N TYR A 346 -25.37 3.96 13.76
CA TYR A 346 -25.16 2.67 14.44
C TYR A 346 -26.37 1.71 14.29
N HIS A 347 -27.52 2.23 13.93
CA HIS A 347 -28.75 1.43 13.71
C HIS A 347 -28.96 1.06 12.25
N LYS A 348 -28.04 1.48 11.34
CA LYS A 348 -28.13 1.25 9.90
C LYS A 348 -26.96 0.38 9.44
N ALA A 349 -27.13 -0.39 8.38
CA ALA A 349 -26.02 -1.01 7.68
C ALA A 349 -25.12 0.08 7.06
N PRO A 350 -23.80 -0.12 7.02
CA PRO A 350 -23.04 -1.29 7.49
C PRO A 350 -22.78 -1.28 8.99
N TYR A 351 -22.75 -0.13 9.64
CA TYR A 351 -22.27 0.08 11.02
C TYR A 351 -22.99 -0.77 12.06
N LEU A 352 -24.25 -1.16 11.79
CA LEU A 352 -24.99 -2.06 12.68
C LEU A 352 -24.25 -3.39 12.94
N ARG A 353 -23.48 -3.89 11.95
CA ARG A 353 -22.76 -5.16 12.03
C ARG A 353 -21.24 -5.00 12.18
N THR A 354 -20.71 -3.81 11.90
CA THR A 354 -19.28 -3.52 11.86
C THR A 354 -18.93 -2.43 12.87
N PRO A 355 -18.94 -2.70 14.20
CA PRO A 355 -18.73 -1.66 15.22
C PRO A 355 -17.39 -0.93 15.06
N GLN A 356 -16.35 -1.60 14.59
CA GLN A 356 -15.04 -1.01 14.34
C GLN A 356 -15.12 0.12 13.32
N GLU A 357 -15.98 0.01 12.30
CA GLU A 357 -16.11 1.01 11.24
C GLU A 357 -16.70 2.34 11.71
N THR A 358 -17.30 2.35 12.91
CA THR A 358 -17.90 3.57 13.45
C THR A 358 -16.87 4.58 13.96
N ARG A 359 -15.57 4.23 14.10
CA ARG A 359 -14.56 5.00 14.84
C ARG A 359 -13.19 5.13 14.17
N TRP A 360 -13.13 5.08 12.86
CA TRP A 360 -11.89 5.26 12.09
C TRP A 360 -11.46 6.71 11.89
N GLY A 361 -12.39 7.64 12.08
CA GLY A 361 -12.19 9.05 11.81
C GLY A 361 -10.98 9.67 12.51
N MET A 362 -10.28 10.57 11.82
CA MET A 362 -9.33 11.46 12.49
C MET A 362 -10.03 12.58 13.29
N THR A 363 -11.31 12.82 13.02
CA THR A 363 -12.18 13.65 13.85
C THR A 363 -13.34 12.83 14.41
N THR A 364 -13.97 13.33 15.47
CA THR A 364 -15.26 12.82 15.92
C THR A 364 -16.37 13.24 14.94
N TRP A 365 -17.53 12.56 15.03
CA TRP A 365 -18.69 12.86 14.18
C TRP A 365 -19.17 14.32 14.23
N ASP A 366 -18.88 15.04 15.29
CA ASP A 366 -19.15 16.48 15.47
C ASP A 366 -17.93 17.36 15.20
N ARG A 367 -16.95 16.85 14.44
CA ARG A 367 -15.74 17.52 13.92
C ARG A 367 -14.73 17.96 14.98
N GLN A 368 -14.71 17.35 16.18
CA GLN A 368 -13.64 17.59 17.14
C GLN A 368 -12.37 16.81 16.73
N ASP A 369 -11.21 17.45 16.88
CA ASP A 369 -9.92 16.83 16.55
C ASP A 369 -9.61 15.66 17.50
N LYS A 370 -9.32 14.49 16.95
CA LYS A 370 -8.67 13.37 17.66
C LYS A 370 -7.14 13.54 17.59
N PRO A 371 -6.35 12.81 18.38
CA PRO A 371 -4.88 12.91 18.34
C PRO A 371 -4.29 12.76 16.93
N LEU A 372 -4.87 11.91 16.08
CA LEU A 372 -4.46 11.74 14.68
C LEU A 372 -4.59 13.07 13.87
N ALA A 373 -5.65 13.83 14.08
CA ALA A 373 -5.80 15.14 13.41
C ALA A 373 -4.64 16.09 13.72
N THR A 374 -4.15 16.06 14.96
CA THR A 374 -3.00 16.87 15.37
C THR A 374 -1.71 16.42 14.67
N GLU A 375 -1.47 15.13 14.58
CA GLU A 375 -0.32 14.58 13.85
C GLU A 375 -0.43 14.86 12.35
N PHE A 376 -1.61 14.68 11.77
CA PHE A 376 -1.85 14.96 10.35
C PHE A 376 -1.57 16.43 9.99
N LYS A 377 -2.04 17.39 10.81
CA LYS A 377 -1.73 18.82 10.62
C LYS A 377 -0.21 19.09 10.58
N LYS A 378 0.56 18.39 11.41
CA LYS A 378 2.03 18.52 11.42
C LYS A 378 2.63 17.97 10.13
N ILE A 379 2.21 16.76 9.74
CA ILE A 379 2.68 16.08 8.52
C ILE A 379 2.37 16.91 7.30
N SER A 380 1.14 17.37 7.14
CA SER A 380 0.72 18.20 6.02
C SER A 380 1.58 19.47 5.89
N LYS A 381 1.85 20.15 7.00
CA LYS A 381 2.72 21.34 7.02
C LYS A 381 4.15 21.00 6.62
N ILE A 382 4.71 19.89 7.09
CA ILE A 382 6.09 19.48 6.79
C ILE A 382 6.20 19.11 5.31
N VAL A 383 5.29 18.27 4.84
CA VAL A 383 5.26 17.82 3.43
C VAL A 383 5.06 19.00 2.48
N GLY A 384 4.18 19.95 2.83
CA GLY A 384 3.94 21.16 2.04
C GLY A 384 5.16 22.09 1.90
N GLN A 385 6.20 21.92 2.75
CA GLN A 385 7.45 22.68 2.68
C GLN A 385 8.56 21.95 1.90
N MET A 386 8.36 20.68 1.52
CA MET A 386 9.35 19.91 0.79
C MET A 386 9.44 20.38 -0.67
N ASP A 387 10.66 20.69 -1.13
CA ASP A 387 10.93 20.87 -2.55
C ASP A 387 11.20 19.49 -3.19
N LEU A 388 10.19 18.93 -3.82
CA LEU A 388 10.27 17.61 -4.45
C LEU A 388 10.76 17.67 -5.91
N THR A 389 11.22 18.81 -6.41
CA THR A 389 11.73 18.95 -7.77
C THR A 389 12.92 18.03 -8.00
N GLY A 390 12.77 17.08 -8.94
CA GLY A 390 13.79 16.09 -9.29
C GLY A 390 14.07 15.02 -8.22
N VAL A 391 13.37 15.07 -7.08
CA VAL A 391 13.53 14.08 -6.00
C VAL A 391 12.86 12.76 -6.36
N SER A 392 13.52 11.65 -6.10
CA SER A 392 13.00 10.28 -6.28
C SER A 392 13.48 9.40 -5.13
N PRO A 393 12.85 8.26 -4.87
CA PRO A 393 13.40 7.27 -3.94
C PRO A 393 14.84 6.94 -4.30
N ALA A 394 15.73 6.87 -3.30
CA ALA A 394 17.12 6.46 -3.54
C ALA A 394 17.14 5.04 -4.16
N PRO A 395 18.09 4.70 -5.04
CA PRO A 395 18.28 3.35 -5.51
C PRO A 395 18.41 2.35 -4.36
N ALA A 396 17.82 1.17 -4.52
CA ALA A 396 17.95 0.09 -3.55
C ALA A 396 19.35 -0.56 -3.63
N GLU A 397 19.91 -0.90 -2.47
CA GLU A 397 21.11 -1.72 -2.39
C GLU A 397 20.80 -3.22 -2.52
N VAL A 398 19.58 -3.61 -2.17
CA VAL A 398 19.14 -5.01 -2.16
C VAL A 398 17.91 -5.19 -3.04
N ALA A 399 17.96 -6.19 -3.92
CA ALA A 399 16.79 -6.75 -4.59
C ALA A 399 16.28 -7.95 -3.80
N ILE A 400 15.04 -7.90 -3.32
CA ILE A 400 14.31 -9.08 -2.83
C ILE A 400 13.42 -9.51 -3.98
N LEU A 401 13.69 -10.68 -4.57
CA LEU A 401 12.98 -11.09 -5.77
C LEU A 401 11.54 -11.51 -5.50
N ILE A 402 10.69 -11.23 -6.46
CA ILE A 402 9.36 -11.80 -6.56
C ILE A 402 9.37 -12.82 -7.71
N PRO A 403 8.94 -14.08 -7.46
CA PRO A 403 9.02 -15.17 -8.45
C PRO A 403 8.08 -14.91 -9.64
N GLY A 404 8.42 -15.44 -10.80
CA GLY A 404 7.65 -15.24 -12.03
C GLY A 404 6.23 -15.80 -11.95
N GLU A 405 6.05 -16.93 -11.28
CA GLU A 405 4.75 -17.56 -11.10
C GLU A 405 3.82 -16.88 -10.09
N TRP A 406 4.34 -15.95 -9.30
CA TRP A 406 3.52 -15.11 -8.45
C TRP A 406 2.37 -14.42 -9.20
N ALA A 407 2.63 -13.97 -10.42
CA ALA A 407 1.63 -13.34 -11.27
C ALA A 407 0.65 -14.33 -11.92
N ARG A 408 0.80 -15.64 -11.67
CA ARG A 408 -0.12 -16.65 -12.16
C ARG A 408 -1.44 -16.58 -11.40
N THR A 409 -2.53 -16.64 -12.15
CA THR A 409 -3.87 -16.54 -11.59
C THR A 409 -4.29 -17.73 -10.77
N HIS A 410 -5.24 -17.47 -9.90
CA HIS A 410 -6.12 -18.50 -9.41
C HIS A 410 -6.78 -19.24 -10.60
N GLY A 411 -6.52 -20.51 -10.76
CA GLY A 411 -7.06 -21.32 -11.82
C GLY A 411 -6.24 -21.39 -13.11
N ASP A 412 -5.12 -20.68 -13.21
CA ASP A 412 -4.22 -20.84 -14.35
C ASP A 412 -3.08 -21.83 -14.04
N PHE A 413 -3.37 -23.11 -14.21
CA PHE A 413 -2.39 -24.20 -14.12
C PHE A 413 -2.04 -24.74 -15.51
N SER A 414 -2.05 -23.90 -16.53
CA SER A 414 -1.76 -24.32 -17.90
C SER A 414 -0.40 -25.02 -18.05
N GLY A 415 0.59 -24.63 -17.25
CA GLY A 415 1.89 -25.28 -17.20
C GLY A 415 1.86 -26.74 -16.73
N PHE A 416 0.77 -27.18 -16.10
CA PHE A 416 0.53 -28.56 -15.68
C PHE A 416 -0.48 -29.30 -16.55
N GLY A 417 -0.90 -28.73 -17.66
CA GLY A 417 -1.94 -29.28 -18.52
C GLY A 417 -3.35 -29.15 -17.97
N LEU A 418 -3.53 -28.41 -16.87
CA LEU A 418 -4.85 -28.14 -16.27
C LEU A 418 -5.31 -26.78 -16.72
N THR A 419 -6.54 -26.70 -17.21
CA THR A 419 -7.14 -25.46 -17.69
C THR A 419 -8.60 -25.36 -17.29
N GLY A 420 -9.09 -24.14 -17.18
CA GLY A 420 -10.52 -23.87 -17.02
C GLY A 420 -11.08 -24.13 -15.63
N PRO A 421 -12.38 -24.44 -15.58
CA PRO A 421 -13.15 -24.49 -14.34
C PRO A 421 -12.70 -25.56 -13.33
N GLU A 422 -12.00 -26.58 -13.79
CA GLU A 422 -11.57 -27.71 -12.95
C GLU A 422 -10.59 -27.27 -11.86
N VAL A 423 -9.87 -26.19 -12.09
CA VAL A 423 -8.83 -25.71 -11.19
C VAL A 423 -9.29 -24.57 -10.32
N THR A 424 -10.22 -23.77 -10.81
CA THR A 424 -10.67 -22.54 -10.14
C THR A 424 -11.11 -22.74 -8.68
N PRO A 425 -11.95 -23.76 -8.34
CA PRO A 425 -12.35 -23.94 -6.96
C PRO A 425 -11.23 -24.38 -6.02
N TYR A 426 -10.18 -24.95 -6.58
CA TYR A 426 -9.04 -25.41 -5.80
C TYR A 426 -8.10 -24.26 -5.43
N VAL A 427 -7.91 -23.34 -6.34
CA VAL A 427 -6.93 -22.27 -6.18
C VAL A 427 -7.43 -21.17 -5.27
N SER A 428 -8.72 -20.91 -5.26
CA SER A 428 -9.32 -19.91 -4.37
C SER A 428 -9.09 -20.18 -2.88
N THR A 429 -8.62 -21.38 -2.53
CA THR A 429 -8.26 -21.71 -1.14
C THR A 429 -6.86 -21.25 -0.74
N PHE A 430 -6.06 -20.74 -1.66
CA PHE A 430 -4.71 -20.23 -1.34
C PHE A 430 -4.74 -18.95 -0.49
N ASP A 431 -5.83 -18.24 -0.50
CA ASP A 431 -5.88 -16.90 0.06
C ASP A 431 -6.26 -16.85 1.54
N GLY A 432 -6.34 -18.00 2.20
CA GLY A 432 -6.84 -18.07 3.55
C GLY A 432 -8.34 -17.84 3.66
N ASP A 433 -8.98 -17.37 2.59
CA ASP A 433 -10.43 -17.28 2.45
C ASP A 433 -11.02 -18.66 2.20
N ALA A 434 -10.89 -19.54 3.17
CA ALA A 434 -11.58 -20.82 3.11
C ALA A 434 -13.06 -20.56 2.86
N MET A 435 -13.57 -21.16 1.83
CA MET A 435 -15.01 -21.22 1.62
C MET A 435 -15.66 -21.63 2.94
N PRO A 436 -16.74 -20.97 3.39
CA PRO A 436 -17.39 -21.33 4.64
C PRO A 436 -17.62 -22.84 4.74
N GLY A 437 -17.05 -23.49 5.75
CA GLY A 437 -17.14 -24.93 5.97
C GLY A 437 -16.02 -25.79 5.36
N GLN A 438 -15.07 -25.21 4.65
CA GLN A 438 -13.85 -25.93 4.26
C GLN A 438 -12.82 -25.89 5.41
N PRO A 439 -12.10 -26.98 5.68
CA PRO A 439 -10.99 -26.93 6.63
C PRO A 439 -9.95 -25.95 6.10
N GLN A 440 -9.55 -25.00 6.95
CA GLN A 440 -8.40 -24.13 6.69
C GLN A 440 -7.20 -25.06 6.37
N PRO A 441 -6.47 -24.86 5.26
CA PRO A 441 -5.18 -25.50 5.13
C PRO A 441 -4.33 -25.07 6.33
N ASN A 442 -3.81 -26.03 7.09
CA ASN A 442 -3.00 -25.79 8.29
C ASN A 442 -1.66 -25.05 8.04
N LEU A 443 -1.48 -24.59 6.83
CA LEU A 443 -0.27 -23.98 6.33
C LEU A 443 -0.70 -22.79 5.54
N GLY A 444 -0.87 -21.65 6.01
CA GLY A 444 -1.21 -20.47 5.22
C GLY A 444 -1.00 -20.60 3.70
N SER A 445 -1.62 -19.82 2.91
CA SER A 445 -1.46 -19.89 1.46
C SER A 445 0.02 -19.77 1.07
N ASP A 446 0.42 -20.26 -0.07
CA ASP A 446 1.79 -20.11 -0.56
C ASP A 446 2.19 -18.64 -0.68
N ASN A 447 1.23 -17.78 -1.06
CA ASN A 447 1.42 -16.34 -1.11
C ASN A 447 1.66 -15.73 0.25
N GLN A 448 0.91 -16.12 1.27
CA GLN A 448 1.12 -15.69 2.65
C GLN A 448 2.52 -16.09 3.15
N TRP A 449 2.97 -17.28 2.82
CA TRP A 449 4.31 -17.75 3.12
C TRP A 449 5.39 -16.88 2.47
N LEU A 450 5.20 -16.55 1.20
CA LEU A 450 6.07 -15.65 0.45
C LEU A 450 6.05 -14.24 1.07
N MET A 451 4.85 -13.67 1.29
CA MET A 451 4.68 -12.32 1.81
C MET A 451 5.28 -12.14 3.19
N SER A 452 5.00 -13.04 4.12
CA SER A 452 5.53 -12.95 5.47
C SER A 452 7.06 -13.07 5.49
N SER A 453 7.64 -13.95 4.68
CA SER A 453 9.10 -14.06 4.55
C SER A 453 9.70 -12.84 3.87
N ALA A 454 9.06 -12.29 2.84
CA ALA A 454 9.49 -11.08 2.14
C ALA A 454 9.47 -9.85 3.07
N LEU A 455 8.41 -9.67 3.87
CA LEU A 455 8.32 -8.59 4.86
C LEU A 455 9.46 -8.70 5.90
N ASN A 456 9.71 -9.89 6.43
CA ASN A 456 10.80 -10.06 7.41
C ASN A 456 12.18 -9.83 6.78
N THR A 457 12.39 -10.26 5.53
CA THR A 457 13.61 -9.98 4.77
C THR A 457 13.78 -8.47 4.55
N PHE A 458 12.69 -7.77 4.23
CA PHE A 458 12.68 -6.31 4.07
C PHE A 458 13.08 -5.58 5.36
N ILE A 459 12.49 -5.94 6.50
CA ILE A 459 12.81 -5.37 7.80
C ILE A 459 14.26 -5.66 8.18
N LEU A 460 14.74 -6.91 8.02
CA LEU A 460 16.13 -7.27 8.30
C LEU A 460 17.12 -6.48 7.45
N ALA A 461 16.81 -6.24 6.18
CA ALA A 461 17.62 -5.40 5.30
C ALA A 461 17.68 -3.97 5.84
N HIS A 462 16.55 -3.37 6.19
CA HIS A 462 16.49 -2.02 6.79
C HIS A 462 17.24 -1.94 8.11
N ARG A 463 17.10 -2.91 9.00
CA ARG A 463 17.88 -3.03 10.25
C ARG A 463 19.40 -3.14 10.00
N ALA A 464 19.79 -3.75 8.89
CA ALA A 464 21.18 -3.79 8.43
C ALA A 464 21.62 -2.52 7.70
N GLY A 465 20.80 -1.47 7.62
CA GLY A 465 21.06 -0.22 6.94
C GLY A 465 21.00 -0.31 5.41
N LEU A 466 20.33 -1.32 4.87
CA LEU A 466 20.18 -1.56 3.43
C LEU A 466 18.77 -1.21 2.98
N LYS A 467 18.64 -0.36 1.97
CA LYS A 467 17.35 -0.16 1.30
C LYS A 467 17.07 -1.33 0.37
N ALA A 468 15.89 -1.91 0.47
CA ALA A 468 15.44 -3.00 -0.38
C ALA A 468 14.30 -2.57 -1.31
N ASP A 469 14.21 -3.21 -2.48
CA ASP A 469 13.07 -3.18 -3.39
C ASP A 469 12.72 -4.60 -3.89
N PHE A 470 11.61 -4.72 -4.62
CA PHE A 470 11.03 -5.99 -5.04
C PHE A 470 10.95 -6.12 -6.57
N PRO A 471 12.07 -6.24 -7.29
CA PRO A 471 12.00 -6.53 -8.72
C PRO A 471 11.41 -7.93 -8.96
N ARG A 472 10.75 -8.09 -10.11
CA ARG A 472 10.26 -9.39 -10.55
C ARG A 472 11.40 -10.23 -11.13
N GLU A 473 11.24 -11.53 -11.12
CA GLU A 473 12.25 -12.49 -11.60
C GLU A 473 12.74 -12.21 -13.02
N HIS A 474 11.82 -11.71 -13.87
CA HIS A 474 12.14 -11.42 -15.29
C HIS A 474 12.64 -10.00 -15.53
N ASP A 475 12.67 -9.14 -14.50
CA ASP A 475 13.19 -7.78 -14.62
C ASP A 475 14.71 -7.75 -14.72
N ASN A 476 15.23 -6.58 -15.06
CA ASN A 476 16.66 -6.32 -14.97
C ASN A 476 17.03 -5.88 -13.53
N TRP A 477 17.49 -6.81 -12.72
CA TRP A 477 17.92 -6.58 -11.33
C TRP A 477 19.43 -6.36 -11.19
N ASN A 478 20.21 -6.38 -12.29
CA ASN A 478 21.67 -6.21 -12.29
C ASN A 478 22.17 -4.86 -11.76
N SER A 479 21.31 -3.86 -11.68
CA SER A 479 21.65 -2.55 -11.11
C SER A 479 21.72 -2.54 -9.58
N ARG A 480 21.22 -3.58 -8.91
CA ARG A 480 21.31 -3.74 -7.45
C ARG A 480 22.56 -4.57 -7.16
N PRO A 481 23.44 -4.09 -6.24
CA PRO A 481 24.64 -4.85 -5.91
C PRO A 481 24.36 -6.16 -5.18
N MET A 482 23.23 -6.28 -4.48
CA MET A 482 22.87 -7.44 -3.69
C MET A 482 21.52 -8.03 -4.13
N LEU A 483 21.43 -9.36 -4.14
CA LEU A 483 20.25 -10.13 -4.46
C LEU A 483 19.94 -11.07 -3.31
N PHE A 484 18.69 -11.03 -2.79
CA PHE A 484 18.27 -11.86 -1.67
C PHE A 484 17.16 -12.81 -2.09
N LEU A 485 17.36 -14.09 -1.79
CA LEU A 485 16.44 -15.19 -2.02
C LEU A 485 16.06 -15.84 -0.69
N PRO A 486 15.05 -15.32 0.03
CA PRO A 486 14.53 -16.00 1.21
C PRO A 486 13.92 -17.36 0.83
N SER A 487 13.86 -18.26 1.78
CA SER A 487 13.50 -19.67 1.62
C SER A 487 12.32 -19.98 0.68
N PRO A 488 11.20 -19.23 0.70
CA PRO A 488 10.09 -19.50 -0.23
C PRO A 488 10.50 -19.47 -1.70
N LEU A 489 11.53 -18.68 -2.05
CA LEU A 489 12.02 -18.57 -3.43
C LEU A 489 12.87 -19.75 -3.88
N THR A 490 13.34 -20.56 -2.94
CA THR A 490 14.16 -21.78 -3.19
C THR A 490 13.38 -23.06 -2.94
N SER A 491 12.18 -22.96 -2.33
CA SER A 491 11.33 -24.08 -1.95
C SER A 491 10.59 -24.69 -3.14
N THR A 492 10.45 -26.02 -3.18
CA THR A 492 9.65 -26.74 -4.17
C THR A 492 8.26 -27.12 -3.69
N ALA A 493 7.92 -26.79 -2.44
CA ALA A 493 6.62 -27.12 -1.85
C ALA A 493 5.44 -26.37 -2.49
N SER A 494 5.73 -25.34 -3.28
CA SER A 494 4.73 -24.55 -4.01
C SER A 494 5.11 -24.41 -5.48
N VAL A 495 4.12 -24.26 -6.33
CA VAL A 495 4.32 -24.02 -7.77
C VAL A 495 4.42 -22.52 -8.11
N ILE A 496 4.16 -21.65 -7.16
CA ILE A 496 4.08 -20.20 -7.42
C ILE A 496 5.07 -19.34 -6.63
N THR A 497 5.63 -19.86 -5.55
CA THR A 497 6.51 -19.09 -4.66
C THR A 497 8.00 -19.27 -4.92
N HIS A 498 8.41 -20.23 -5.74
CA HIS A 498 9.81 -20.42 -6.09
C HIS A 498 10.16 -19.80 -7.45
N VAL A 499 11.43 -19.44 -7.61
CA VAL A 499 11.95 -18.96 -8.90
C VAL A 499 12.07 -20.08 -9.91
N HIS A 500 12.04 -19.75 -11.22
CA HIS A 500 12.19 -20.71 -12.30
C HIS A 500 13.60 -21.28 -12.38
N SER A 501 13.75 -22.44 -13.04
CA SER A 501 15.05 -23.10 -13.17
C SER A 501 16.07 -22.26 -13.93
N ASP A 502 15.66 -21.50 -14.96
CA ASP A 502 16.54 -20.62 -15.74
C ASP A 502 17.04 -19.39 -14.95
N PHE A 503 16.37 -19.04 -13.87
CA PHE A 503 16.81 -17.99 -12.96
C PHE A 503 18.22 -18.31 -12.41
N TYR A 504 18.50 -19.53 -12.06
CA TYR A 504 19.78 -19.90 -11.44
C TYR A 504 20.98 -19.73 -12.40
N GLU A 505 20.78 -19.91 -13.70
CA GLU A 505 21.80 -19.56 -14.70
C GLU A 505 22.07 -18.05 -14.72
N LYS A 506 21.01 -17.24 -14.69
CA LYS A 506 21.12 -15.76 -14.61
C LYS A 506 21.79 -15.33 -13.31
N ALA A 507 21.41 -15.94 -12.18
CA ALA A 507 22.00 -15.67 -10.88
C ALA A 507 23.48 -16.03 -10.81
N ARG A 508 23.88 -17.16 -11.37
CA ARG A 508 25.30 -17.52 -11.52
C ARG A 508 26.06 -16.47 -12.31
N ASN A 509 25.56 -16.10 -13.48
CA ASN A 509 26.17 -15.07 -14.32
C ASN A 509 26.27 -13.73 -13.58
N TYR A 510 25.24 -13.34 -12.84
CA TYR A 510 25.24 -12.14 -12.01
C TYR A 510 26.37 -12.16 -10.97
N VAL A 511 26.51 -13.28 -10.25
CA VAL A 511 27.55 -13.43 -9.24
C VAL A 511 28.95 -13.45 -9.88
N GLU A 512 29.15 -14.22 -10.95
CA GLU A 512 30.43 -14.28 -11.68
C GLU A 512 30.92 -12.90 -12.13
N ASN A 513 29.97 -12.01 -12.49
CA ASN A 513 30.23 -10.63 -12.91
C ASN A 513 30.31 -9.63 -11.75
N GLY A 514 30.36 -10.06 -10.49
CA GLY A 514 30.60 -9.21 -9.33
C GLY A 514 29.37 -8.90 -8.49
N GLY A 515 28.21 -9.49 -8.78
CA GLY A 515 27.03 -9.38 -7.94
C GLY A 515 27.17 -10.18 -6.65
N PHE A 516 26.34 -9.86 -5.65
CA PHE A 516 26.36 -10.51 -4.34
C PHE A 516 25.01 -11.19 -4.08
N LEU A 517 25.03 -12.48 -3.76
CA LEU A 517 23.82 -13.28 -3.60
C LEU A 517 23.75 -13.90 -2.20
N TYR A 518 22.65 -13.58 -1.50
CA TYR A 518 22.25 -14.28 -0.28
C TYR A 518 21.09 -15.21 -0.57
N ALA A 519 21.11 -16.42 -0.02
CA ALA A 519 19.96 -17.32 -0.01
C ALA A 519 19.81 -17.98 1.36
N SER A 520 18.57 -18.16 1.79
CA SER A 520 18.21 -19.12 2.84
C SER A 520 17.47 -20.28 2.23
N VAL A 521 17.61 -21.48 2.80
CA VAL A 521 16.99 -22.68 2.27
C VAL A 521 16.30 -23.49 3.36
N ALA A 522 15.19 -24.12 2.99
CA ALA A 522 14.54 -25.14 3.80
C ALA A 522 14.88 -26.56 3.27
N ALA A 523 14.36 -27.58 3.93
CA ALA A 523 14.59 -28.98 3.59
C ALA A 523 14.16 -29.36 2.17
N ASP A 524 13.20 -28.68 1.60
CA ASP A 524 12.62 -28.93 0.28
C ASP A 524 13.24 -28.05 -0.82
N ALA A 525 14.33 -27.34 -0.53
CA ALA A 525 14.97 -26.46 -1.51
C ALA A 525 15.51 -27.25 -2.71
N ALA A 526 15.33 -26.68 -3.90
CA ALA A 526 15.94 -27.17 -5.13
C ALA A 526 16.63 -26.01 -5.85
N ILE A 527 17.93 -26.03 -5.86
CA ILE A 527 18.76 -25.01 -6.50
C ILE A 527 19.65 -25.69 -7.53
N PRO A 528 19.36 -25.60 -8.82
CA PRO A 528 20.32 -25.97 -9.87
C PRO A 528 21.63 -25.19 -9.67
N ASP A 529 22.75 -25.80 -9.98
CA ASP A 529 24.08 -25.19 -9.82
C ASP A 529 24.47 -24.78 -8.37
N MET A 530 23.79 -25.31 -7.35
CA MET A 530 24.00 -24.93 -5.94
C MET A 530 25.47 -25.02 -5.53
N GLU A 531 26.17 -26.08 -5.95
CA GLU A 531 27.60 -26.32 -5.65
C GLU A 531 28.47 -25.22 -6.28
N THR A 532 28.20 -24.83 -7.52
CA THR A 532 28.94 -23.78 -8.21
C THR A 532 28.68 -22.40 -7.59
N ILE A 533 27.44 -22.10 -7.30
CA ILE A 533 27.05 -20.78 -6.77
C ILE A 533 27.46 -20.62 -5.31
N PHE A 534 27.15 -21.60 -4.46
CA PHE A 534 27.30 -21.45 -3.00
C PHE A 534 28.47 -22.23 -2.41
N GLY A 535 29.18 -23.03 -3.20
CA GLY A 535 30.27 -23.88 -2.70
C GLY A 535 29.79 -25.00 -1.73
N ALA A 536 28.54 -25.36 -1.82
CA ALA A 536 27.89 -26.37 -1.00
C ALA A 536 26.77 -27.07 -1.79
N ARG A 537 26.40 -28.28 -1.40
CA ARG A 537 25.24 -28.98 -1.94
C ARG A 537 24.33 -29.47 -0.83
N LEU A 538 23.06 -29.59 -1.11
CA LEU A 538 22.09 -30.23 -0.24
C LEU A 538 22.29 -31.75 -0.32
N VAL A 539 22.38 -32.40 0.83
CA VAL A 539 22.56 -33.88 0.94
C VAL A 539 21.27 -34.53 1.41
N ASP A 540 20.62 -33.92 2.40
CA ASP A 540 19.40 -34.43 3.01
C ASP A 540 18.70 -33.37 3.84
N THR A 541 17.57 -33.73 4.43
CA THR A 541 16.79 -32.92 5.35
C THR A 541 17.39 -32.89 6.76
N ASN A 542 17.42 -31.76 7.39
CA ASN A 542 17.77 -31.60 8.80
C ASN A 542 16.57 -31.22 9.61
N THR A 543 15.95 -32.16 10.31
CA THR A 543 14.80 -31.92 11.18
C THR A 543 15.27 -31.45 12.56
N ALA A 544 14.78 -30.31 13.01
CA ALA A 544 15.06 -29.76 14.32
C ALA A 544 13.82 -29.03 14.86
N SER A 545 13.67 -28.98 16.19
CA SER A 545 12.67 -28.16 16.87
C SER A 545 13.23 -26.82 17.35
N GLU A 546 14.54 -26.71 17.41
CA GLU A 546 15.31 -25.52 17.80
C GLU A 546 16.56 -25.47 16.92
N VAL A 547 16.98 -24.26 16.57
CA VAL A 547 18.20 -24.03 15.79
C VAL A 547 19.05 -22.99 16.50
N THR A 548 20.30 -23.33 16.77
CA THR A 548 21.30 -22.39 17.28
C THR A 548 22.45 -22.33 16.29
N LEU A 549 22.59 -21.21 15.60
CA LEU A 549 23.73 -20.93 14.73
C LEU A 549 24.86 -20.37 15.58
N LYS A 550 26.04 -21.00 15.53
CA LYS A 550 27.25 -20.54 16.22
C LYS A 550 28.32 -20.17 15.19
N ILE A 551 28.75 -18.93 15.24
CA ILE A 551 29.84 -18.45 14.39
C ILE A 551 31.15 -19.16 14.79
N VAL A 552 31.84 -19.74 13.82
CA VAL A 552 33.12 -20.45 14.00
C VAL A 552 34.28 -19.74 13.33
N GLU A 553 34.01 -18.89 12.34
CA GLU A 553 35.00 -18.09 11.61
C GLU A 553 34.61 -16.60 11.63
N PRO A 554 35.60 -15.66 11.77
CA PRO A 554 35.30 -14.23 11.67
C PRO A 554 34.71 -13.90 10.30
N PHE A 555 33.59 -13.13 10.27
CA PHE A 555 32.89 -12.81 9.04
C PHE A 555 32.18 -11.46 9.14
N GLY A 556 32.60 -10.44 8.38
CA GLY A 556 31.92 -9.17 8.22
C GLY A 556 31.60 -8.39 9.52
N GLY A 557 32.31 -8.67 10.60
CA GLY A 557 32.07 -8.10 11.93
C GLY A 557 31.54 -9.10 12.96
N LEU A 558 31.02 -10.25 12.51
CA LEU A 558 30.69 -11.39 13.40
C LEU A 558 31.98 -12.04 13.90
N LYS A 559 31.96 -12.50 15.16
CA LYS A 559 33.11 -13.09 15.85
C LYS A 559 32.83 -14.56 16.17
N PRO A 560 33.85 -15.42 16.19
CA PRO A 560 33.71 -16.76 16.69
C PRO A 560 33.11 -16.76 18.11
N GLY A 561 32.06 -17.58 18.30
CA GLY A 561 31.28 -17.63 19.53
C GLY A 561 30.00 -16.79 19.54
N ASP A 562 29.80 -15.85 18.59
CA ASP A 562 28.48 -15.23 18.41
C ASP A 562 27.43 -16.31 18.08
N THR A 563 26.22 -16.19 18.64
CA THR A 563 25.14 -17.17 18.45
C THR A 563 23.83 -16.48 18.02
N PHE A 564 23.03 -17.21 17.25
CA PHE A 564 21.66 -16.88 16.86
C PHE A 564 20.77 -18.06 17.19
N HIS A 565 19.70 -17.82 17.92
CA HIS A 565 18.82 -18.89 18.42
C HIS A 565 17.40 -18.71 17.91
N TYR A 566 16.82 -19.80 17.39
CA TYR A 566 15.47 -19.84 16.84
C TYR A 566 14.72 -21.03 17.44
N THR A 567 13.48 -20.78 17.89
CA THR A 567 12.53 -21.82 18.25
C THR A 567 11.56 -22.04 17.11
N LEU A 568 11.37 -23.28 16.69
CA LEU A 568 10.54 -23.61 15.55
C LEU A 568 9.11 -23.93 16.03
N PRO A 569 8.08 -23.24 15.54
CA PRO A 569 6.71 -23.59 15.86
C PRO A 569 6.27 -24.85 15.09
N GLY A 570 6.21 -25.99 15.80
CA GLY A 570 5.64 -27.23 15.26
C GLY A 570 6.49 -27.99 14.25
N ALA A 571 5.95 -29.09 13.74
CA ALA A 571 6.60 -29.96 12.76
C ALA A 571 6.13 -29.58 11.33
N ASN A 572 6.66 -28.51 10.77
CA ASN A 572 6.39 -28.11 9.39
C ASN A 572 7.65 -28.34 8.53
N PRO A 573 7.61 -29.18 7.49
CA PRO A 573 8.75 -29.44 6.63
C PRO A 573 9.35 -28.19 5.97
N ARG A 574 8.54 -27.17 5.71
CA ARG A 574 8.99 -25.86 5.18
C ARG A 574 9.87 -25.08 6.17
N MET A 575 9.91 -25.49 7.43
CA MET A 575 10.74 -24.91 8.48
C MET A 575 11.95 -25.75 8.82
N TRP A 576 12.05 -26.96 8.27
CA TRP A 576 13.22 -27.79 8.47
C TRP A 576 14.41 -27.25 7.68
N GLY A 577 15.60 -27.43 8.23
CA GLY A 577 16.82 -27.01 7.58
C GLY A 577 17.32 -28.01 6.53
N ALA A 578 18.30 -27.60 5.77
CA ALA A 578 19.05 -28.41 4.82
C ALA A 578 20.29 -29.01 5.48
N LEU A 579 20.53 -30.28 5.27
CA LEU A 579 21.83 -30.89 5.58
C LEU A 579 22.79 -30.59 4.41
N LEU A 580 23.84 -29.81 4.68
CA LEU A 580 24.81 -29.41 3.65
C LEU A 580 26.11 -30.19 3.68
N GLU A 581 26.62 -30.53 2.51
CA GLU A 581 28.02 -30.91 2.28
C GLU A 581 28.74 -29.75 1.60
N VAL A 582 29.81 -29.26 2.21
CA VAL A 582 30.58 -28.11 1.67
C VAL A 582 31.52 -28.57 0.57
N LYS A 583 31.48 -27.87 -0.58
CA LYS A 583 32.22 -28.16 -1.82
C LYS A 583 33.02 -26.96 -2.30
N GLY A 584 33.94 -26.50 -1.46
CA GLY A 584 34.78 -25.35 -1.77
C GLY A 584 34.39 -24.05 -1.09
N GLY A 585 33.15 -23.91 -0.61
CA GLY A 585 32.73 -22.79 0.22
C GLY A 585 33.42 -22.80 1.59
N LYS A 586 33.35 -21.69 2.29
CA LYS A 586 33.87 -21.52 3.65
C LYS A 586 32.75 -21.59 4.67
N VAL A 587 32.83 -22.49 5.65
CA VAL A 587 31.87 -22.55 6.77
C VAL A 587 32.10 -21.35 7.69
N ILE A 588 31.09 -20.53 7.84
CA ILE A 588 31.07 -19.34 8.73
C ILE A 588 30.41 -19.68 10.06
N ALA A 589 29.32 -20.43 10.04
CA ALA A 589 28.61 -20.89 11.22
C ALA A 589 28.28 -22.37 11.14
N VAL A 590 28.14 -22.98 12.30
CA VAL A 590 27.62 -24.34 12.48
C VAL A 590 26.38 -24.30 13.33
N ASP A 591 25.54 -25.34 13.21
CA ASP A 591 24.41 -25.56 14.10
C ASP A 591 24.82 -26.16 15.45
N GLN A 592 23.85 -26.49 16.31
CA GLN A 592 24.08 -27.08 17.62
C GLN A 592 24.76 -28.47 17.56
N ASP A 593 24.67 -29.17 16.42
CA ASP A 593 25.28 -30.51 16.18
C ASP A 593 26.62 -30.40 15.45
N GLY A 594 27.09 -29.17 15.18
CA GLY A 594 28.36 -28.92 14.46
C GLY A 594 28.25 -29.02 12.94
N ARG A 595 27.03 -29.05 12.37
CA ARG A 595 26.80 -29.11 10.93
C ARG A 595 26.92 -27.73 10.28
N PRO A 596 27.38 -27.62 9.01
CA PRO A 596 27.41 -26.29 8.32
C PRO A 596 26.05 -25.62 8.29
N ALA A 597 25.98 -24.39 8.80
CA ALA A 597 24.76 -23.61 8.90
C ALA A 597 24.82 -22.29 8.09
N LEU A 598 25.98 -21.64 8.03
CA LEU A 598 26.22 -20.52 7.11
C LEU A 598 27.48 -20.83 6.30
N VAL A 599 27.37 -20.76 4.96
CA VAL A 599 28.47 -21.02 4.04
C VAL A 599 28.67 -19.80 3.14
N ALA A 600 29.89 -19.24 3.17
CA ALA A 600 30.30 -18.15 2.29
C ALA A 600 31.10 -18.69 1.11
N ASN A 601 30.89 -18.15 -0.08
CA ASN A 601 31.65 -18.54 -1.27
C ASN A 601 32.01 -17.31 -2.12
N THR A 602 33.05 -17.47 -2.96
CA THR A 602 33.46 -16.48 -3.95
C THR A 602 33.44 -17.13 -5.33
N VAL A 603 32.72 -16.50 -6.25
CA VAL A 603 32.52 -17.02 -7.62
C VAL A 603 32.86 -15.89 -8.59
N GLY A 604 33.91 -16.04 -9.39
CA GLY A 604 34.41 -14.93 -10.20
C GLY A 604 34.80 -13.74 -9.34
N SER A 605 34.20 -12.58 -9.58
CA SER A 605 34.39 -11.37 -8.76
C SER A 605 33.27 -11.16 -7.73
N GLY A 606 32.24 -12.00 -7.73
CA GLY A 606 31.11 -11.93 -6.82
C GLY A 606 31.28 -12.78 -5.56
N LYS A 607 30.29 -12.66 -4.68
CA LYS A 607 30.28 -13.33 -3.37
C LYS A 607 28.90 -13.84 -3.05
N THR A 608 28.85 -15.02 -2.40
CA THR A 608 27.57 -15.61 -1.98
C THR A 608 27.58 -15.99 -0.52
N LEU A 609 26.41 -15.93 0.12
CA LEU A 609 26.19 -16.43 1.48
C LEU A 609 24.94 -17.31 1.47
N LEU A 610 25.09 -18.55 1.90
CA LEU A 610 23.99 -19.51 2.02
C LEU A 610 23.68 -19.76 3.49
N SER A 611 22.41 -19.66 3.88
CA SER A 611 21.90 -20.18 5.15
C SER A 611 21.24 -21.53 4.93
N ALA A 612 21.66 -22.54 5.69
CA ALA A 612 21.06 -23.88 5.69
C ALA A 612 19.67 -23.94 6.35
N TYR A 613 19.21 -22.80 6.87
CA TYR A 613 17.95 -22.67 7.62
C TYR A 613 17.16 -21.49 7.13
N PRO A 614 15.81 -21.60 7.05
CA PRO A 614 14.92 -20.54 6.58
C PRO A 614 14.66 -19.49 7.68
N ILE A 615 15.69 -18.72 8.04
CA ILE A 615 15.71 -17.84 9.21
C ILE A 615 14.65 -16.74 9.14
N GLU A 616 14.35 -16.22 7.97
CA GLU A 616 13.32 -15.22 7.74
C GLU A 616 11.92 -15.78 8.01
N THR A 617 11.72 -17.03 7.62
CA THR A 617 10.50 -17.78 7.91
C THR A 617 10.33 -18.06 9.39
N TYR A 618 11.42 -18.33 10.11
CA TYR A 618 11.37 -18.49 11.57
C TYR A 618 10.89 -17.23 12.24
N LEU A 619 11.43 -16.08 11.86
CA LEU A 619 10.99 -14.79 12.38
C LEU A 619 9.53 -14.49 12.01
N ALA A 620 9.13 -14.78 10.77
CA ALA A 620 7.75 -14.59 10.32
C ALA A 620 6.73 -15.34 11.19
N ASN A 621 7.11 -16.52 11.69
CA ASN A 621 6.28 -17.35 12.55
C ASN A 621 6.51 -17.12 14.07
N THR A 622 7.34 -16.15 14.43
CA THR A 622 7.61 -15.79 15.82
C THR A 622 6.84 -14.53 16.19
N PRO A 623 5.83 -14.58 17.06
CA PRO A 623 5.11 -13.38 17.51
C PRO A 623 6.05 -12.36 18.14
N SER A 624 5.91 -11.10 17.78
CA SER A 624 6.71 -9.97 18.25
C SER A 624 8.23 -10.26 18.15
N ALA A 625 8.67 -10.80 17.02
CA ALA A 625 10.06 -11.23 16.84
C ALA A 625 11.05 -10.07 17.02
N PHE A 626 10.71 -8.88 16.53
CA PHE A 626 11.59 -7.70 16.55
C PHE A 626 11.51 -6.89 17.86
N GLU A 627 10.51 -7.11 18.69
CA GLU A 627 10.38 -6.54 20.03
C GLU A 627 11.16 -7.32 21.10
N LYS A 628 11.65 -8.51 20.75
CA LYS A 628 12.54 -9.33 21.57
C LYS A 628 14.00 -9.03 21.23
N PRO A 629 14.96 -9.40 22.08
CA PRO A 629 16.38 -9.33 21.73
C PRO A 629 16.67 -10.24 20.52
N GLU A 630 16.48 -9.70 19.34
CA GLU A 630 16.65 -10.37 18.05
C GLU A 630 17.86 -9.73 17.32
N SER A 631 18.72 -10.54 16.77
CA SER A 631 19.98 -10.10 16.17
C SER A 631 20.26 -10.65 14.78
N THR A 632 19.26 -11.26 14.12
CA THR A 632 19.41 -11.87 12.78
C THR A 632 19.89 -10.86 11.73
N HIS A 633 19.48 -9.59 11.83
CA HIS A 633 19.97 -8.51 10.98
C HIS A 633 21.50 -8.42 10.94
N ARG A 634 22.22 -8.86 11.98
CA ARG A 634 23.69 -8.90 12.01
C ARG A 634 24.29 -9.85 10.97
N ILE A 635 23.53 -10.88 10.53
CA ILE A 635 23.95 -11.76 9.42
C ILE A 635 23.94 -10.96 8.11
N TYR A 636 22.89 -10.16 7.87
CA TYR A 636 22.78 -9.29 6.71
C TYR A 636 23.83 -8.16 6.73
N GLU A 637 24.04 -7.57 7.89
CA GLU A 637 25.09 -6.58 8.10
C GLU A 637 26.48 -7.16 7.84
N ALA A 638 26.76 -8.35 8.32
CA ALA A 638 28.02 -9.05 8.08
C ALA A 638 28.25 -9.36 6.60
N PHE A 639 27.19 -9.78 5.91
CA PHE A 639 27.24 -10.00 4.47
C PHE A 639 27.52 -8.70 3.72
N ARG A 640 26.79 -7.62 4.04
CA ARG A 640 27.04 -6.27 3.51
C ARG A 640 28.48 -5.82 3.74
N ASN A 641 28.97 -5.95 4.96
CA ASN A 641 30.33 -5.55 5.30
C ASN A 641 31.39 -6.36 4.54
N TRP A 642 31.19 -7.67 4.39
CA TRP A 642 32.08 -8.54 3.63
C TRP A 642 32.07 -8.22 2.13
N THR A 643 30.93 -7.84 1.57
CA THR A 643 30.81 -7.41 0.17
C THR A 643 31.37 -6.02 -0.07
N GLY A 644 31.39 -5.14 0.94
CA GLY A 644 31.83 -3.76 0.85
C GLY A 644 30.75 -2.79 0.35
N VAL A 645 29.49 -3.25 0.25
CA VAL A 645 28.35 -2.37 -0.08
C VAL A 645 28.18 -1.32 1.01
N LYS A 646 28.07 -0.07 0.60
CA LYS A 646 27.92 1.08 1.50
C LYS A 646 26.53 1.68 1.34
N PRO A 647 25.70 1.65 2.40
CA PRO A 647 24.39 2.29 2.36
C PRO A 647 24.52 3.81 2.23
N ALA A 648 23.54 4.44 1.59
CA ALA A 648 23.49 5.89 1.49
C ALA A 648 23.42 6.54 2.87
N PHE A 649 22.57 6.00 3.75
CA PHE A 649 22.43 6.38 5.17
C PHE A 649 22.30 5.14 6.04
N GLN A 650 22.77 5.20 7.27
CA GLN A 650 22.68 4.12 8.23
C GLN A 650 22.56 4.67 9.66
N SER A 651 21.68 4.12 10.45
CA SER A 651 21.59 4.29 11.91
C SER A 651 22.51 3.28 12.62
N ASP A 652 23.05 3.63 13.79
CA ASP A 652 23.69 2.69 14.72
C ASP A 652 22.68 1.95 15.62
N GLN A 653 21.38 2.26 15.47
CA GLN A 653 20.26 1.59 16.18
C GLN A 653 19.42 0.80 15.18
N PRO A 654 19.32 -0.54 15.32
CA PRO A 654 18.59 -1.38 14.36
C PRO A 654 17.09 -1.04 14.23
N SER A 655 16.45 -0.59 15.30
CA SER A 655 15.04 -0.19 15.31
C SER A 655 14.79 1.20 14.72
N VAL A 656 15.82 1.88 14.24
CA VAL A 656 15.70 3.20 13.60
C VAL A 656 15.90 3.04 12.10
N GLU A 657 14.81 3.10 11.36
CA GLU A 657 14.82 3.16 9.90
C GLU A 657 15.45 4.49 9.43
N VAL A 658 16.31 4.43 8.43
CA VAL A 658 16.80 5.62 7.73
C VAL A 658 16.74 5.37 6.23
N THR A 659 15.76 5.96 5.57
CA THR A 659 15.59 5.83 4.13
C THR A 659 15.64 7.21 3.47
N SER A 660 16.11 7.30 2.23
CA SER A 660 16.29 8.58 1.58
C SER A 660 15.52 8.73 0.26
N LEU A 661 15.02 9.94 0.08
CA LEU A 661 14.59 10.49 -1.20
C LEU A 661 15.69 11.45 -1.69
N ARG A 662 16.09 11.39 -2.95
CA ARG A 662 17.18 12.22 -3.45
C ARG A 662 16.98 12.78 -4.85
N ALA A 663 17.51 13.96 -5.08
CA ALA A 663 17.97 14.52 -6.35
C ALA A 663 19.51 14.48 -6.38
N ASP A 664 20.16 14.98 -7.43
CA ASP A 664 21.60 14.83 -7.65
C ASP A 664 22.48 15.10 -6.42
N GLN A 665 22.35 16.29 -5.80
CA GLN A 665 23.19 16.72 -4.68
C GLN A 665 22.38 17.19 -3.47
N ARG A 666 21.13 16.82 -3.39
CA ARG A 666 20.22 17.14 -2.30
C ARG A 666 19.15 16.07 -2.13
N GLY A 667 18.49 16.09 -1.00
CA GLY A 667 17.37 15.19 -0.77
C GLY A 667 16.87 15.28 0.65
N TYR A 668 16.15 14.23 1.02
CA TYR A 668 15.54 14.09 2.33
C TYR A 668 15.91 12.71 2.89
N ALA A 669 16.40 12.65 4.10
CA ALA A 669 16.48 11.42 4.87
C ALA A 669 15.25 11.37 5.79
N VAL A 670 14.48 10.32 5.70
CA VAL A 670 13.36 10.04 6.61
C VAL A 670 13.90 9.10 7.68
N VAL A 671 13.75 9.49 8.94
CA VAL A 671 14.30 8.78 10.10
C VAL A 671 13.12 8.40 10.99
N VAL A 672 12.92 7.11 11.21
CA VAL A 672 11.76 6.58 11.94
C VAL A 672 12.21 5.67 13.06
N ASN A 673 11.79 5.96 14.28
CA ASN A 673 11.98 5.08 15.43
C ASN A 673 10.76 4.15 15.57
N HIS A 674 10.91 2.89 15.20
CA HIS A 674 9.84 1.88 15.31
C HIS A 674 9.68 1.31 16.72
N SER A 675 10.50 1.73 17.68
CA SER A 675 10.50 1.14 19.02
C SER A 675 9.70 1.95 20.03
N ALA A 676 9.24 1.26 21.08
CA ALA A 676 8.59 1.84 22.26
C ALA A 676 9.57 2.60 23.20
N GLN A 677 10.85 2.72 22.82
CA GLN A 677 11.88 3.36 23.61
C GLN A 677 12.34 4.66 22.95
N ALA A 678 12.65 5.66 23.78
CA ALA A 678 13.41 6.80 23.27
C ALA A 678 14.83 6.34 22.92
N VAL A 679 15.32 6.74 21.77
CA VAL A 679 16.66 6.35 21.29
C VAL A 679 17.50 7.56 20.94
N SER A 680 18.78 7.52 21.36
CA SER A 680 19.82 8.43 20.85
C SER A 680 20.59 7.66 19.79
N THR A 681 20.52 8.11 18.55
CA THR A 681 21.18 7.43 17.43
C THR A 681 22.18 8.33 16.72
N THR A 682 23.24 7.69 16.21
CA THR A 682 24.20 8.29 15.29
C THR A 682 23.88 7.82 13.89
N ILE A 683 23.52 8.74 13.02
CA ILE A 683 23.29 8.44 11.60
C ILE A 683 24.55 8.78 10.83
N SER A 684 25.03 7.84 10.03
CA SER A 684 26.16 7.99 9.13
C SER A 684 25.71 8.00 7.67
N THR A 685 26.46 8.68 6.81
CA THR A 685 26.19 8.72 5.37
C THR A 685 27.45 8.46 4.56
N SER A 686 27.31 7.70 3.48
CA SER A 686 28.36 7.54 2.45
C SER A 686 28.31 8.64 1.38
N LEU A 687 27.27 9.47 1.39
CA LEU A 687 27.10 10.57 0.46
C LEU A 687 27.95 11.80 0.87
N SER A 688 28.27 12.63 -0.11
CA SER A 688 28.96 13.91 0.14
C SER A 688 27.95 14.97 0.58
N VAL A 689 27.59 14.96 1.87
CA VAL A 689 26.63 15.88 2.46
C VAL A 689 27.36 17.06 3.10
N LYS A 690 26.99 18.29 2.75
CA LYS A 690 27.60 19.54 3.26
C LYS A 690 26.80 20.15 4.41
N SER A 691 25.53 19.98 4.44
CA SER A 691 24.62 20.54 5.45
C SER A 691 23.36 19.72 5.60
N ILE A 692 22.79 19.73 6.78
CA ILE A 692 21.52 19.09 7.10
C ILE A 692 20.59 20.01 7.88
N ARG A 693 19.29 19.87 7.66
CA ARG A 693 18.26 20.63 8.37
C ARG A 693 17.10 19.70 8.68
N GLN A 694 16.65 19.66 9.92
CA GLN A 694 15.42 18.93 10.28
C GLN A 694 14.20 19.76 9.85
N MET A 695 13.30 19.15 9.10
CA MET A 695 12.04 19.75 8.71
C MET A 695 11.13 19.87 9.94
N GLY A 696 10.46 20.98 10.06
CA GLY A 696 9.54 21.25 11.18
C GLY A 696 8.36 22.10 10.74
N THR A 697 7.31 22.17 11.55
CA THR A 697 6.10 22.96 11.26
C THR A 697 6.38 24.47 11.07
N ASP A 698 7.43 24.96 11.72
CA ASP A 698 7.83 26.39 11.66
C ASP A 698 9.01 26.63 10.68
N GLY A 699 9.28 25.65 9.82
CA GLY A 699 10.37 25.66 8.85
C GLY A 699 11.56 24.78 9.25
N PRO A 700 12.49 24.58 8.31
CA PRO A 700 13.67 23.74 8.53
C PRO A 700 14.64 24.34 9.54
N LYS A 701 15.10 23.53 10.51
CA LYS A 701 16.09 23.94 11.54
C LYS A 701 17.43 23.26 11.26
N PRO A 702 18.56 24.00 11.26
CA PRO A 702 19.87 23.43 11.07
C PRO A 702 20.21 22.38 12.12
N LEU A 703 20.88 21.30 11.67
CA LEU A 703 21.48 20.29 12.52
C LEU A 703 23.01 20.31 12.34
N SER A 704 23.73 19.95 13.40
CA SER A 704 25.17 19.86 13.36
C SER A 704 25.65 18.51 12.83
N MET A 705 26.63 18.53 11.93
CA MET A 705 27.33 17.34 11.46
C MET A 705 28.75 17.27 12.05
N ASN A 706 29.23 16.05 12.27
CA ASN A 706 30.63 15.75 12.56
C ASN A 706 31.16 14.83 11.43
N GLY A 707 31.82 15.42 10.44
CA GLY A 707 32.22 14.71 9.23
C GLY A 707 30.98 14.19 8.47
N SER A 708 30.92 12.89 8.27
CA SER A 708 29.79 12.21 7.60
C SER A 708 28.71 11.70 8.57
N THR A 709 28.67 12.20 9.81
CA THR A 709 27.72 11.72 10.83
C THR A 709 26.98 12.87 11.50
N TRP A 710 25.81 12.59 12.02
CA TRP A 710 25.09 13.46 12.97
C TRP A 710 24.37 12.63 14.03
N LYS A 711 24.09 13.25 15.15
CA LYS A 711 23.31 12.63 16.21
C LYS A 711 21.89 13.17 16.20
N THR A 712 20.93 12.31 16.48
CA THR A 712 19.54 12.69 16.70
C THR A 712 18.97 11.89 17.87
N GLU A 713 18.05 12.53 18.60
CA GLU A 713 17.28 11.89 19.65
C GLU A 713 15.84 11.77 19.17
N LEU A 714 15.30 10.59 19.25
CA LEU A 714 13.94 10.28 18.85
C LEU A 714 13.17 9.76 20.05
N GLN A 715 12.00 10.32 20.28
CA GLN A 715 11.05 9.80 21.25
C GLN A 715 10.48 8.43 20.78
N PRO A 716 9.81 7.66 21.65
CA PRO A 716 9.11 6.46 21.23
C PRO A 716 8.22 6.72 20.02
N TYR A 717 8.36 5.89 18.99
CA TYR A 717 7.55 5.99 17.78
C TYR A 717 7.60 7.36 17.08
N GLU A 718 8.71 8.07 17.18
CA GLU A 718 8.91 9.36 16.52
C GLU A 718 9.48 9.18 15.10
N ALA A 719 9.04 10.05 14.20
CA ALA A 719 9.56 10.14 12.85
C ALA A 719 9.90 11.60 12.50
N VAL A 720 11.02 11.80 11.79
CA VAL A 720 11.48 13.11 11.35
C VAL A 720 11.98 13.05 9.91
N ILE A 721 11.88 14.18 9.21
CA ILE A 721 12.48 14.37 7.88
C ILE A 721 13.66 15.32 8.02
N VAL A 722 14.80 14.91 7.49
CA VAL A 722 16.03 15.70 7.47
C VAL A 722 16.39 16.04 6.03
N GLU A 723 16.29 17.32 5.65
CA GLU A 723 16.81 17.80 4.37
C GLU A 723 18.34 17.80 4.41
N TRP A 724 18.95 17.34 3.34
CA TRP A 724 20.40 17.34 3.17
C TRP A 724 20.82 17.95 1.83
N LYS A 725 22.01 18.61 1.82
CA LYS A 725 22.61 19.23 0.62
C LYS A 725 24.10 18.99 0.57
#